data_fe0cb5b07b7250913e4a2fa28f464ead
#
_entry.id   fe0cb5b07b7250913e4a2fa28f464ead
#
_cell.length_a   1.000
_cell.length_b   1.000
_cell.length_c   1.000
_cell.angle_alpha   90.00
_cell.angle_beta   90.00
_cell.angle_gamma   90.00
#
_symmetry.space_group_name_H-M   'P 1'
#
loop_
_entity.id
_entity.type
_entity.pdbx_description
1 polymer ?
#
loop_
_entity_poly.entity_id
_entity_poly.type
_entity_poly.pdbx_seq_one_letter_code
_entity_poly.pdbx_strand_id
1 'polypeptide(L)'
;METLSSVGKRIPKRDAVDKVTGRAAYIQDLKVPGMLYGKILRSKYPHARIVRIDTSKAKKLLGVRAVITAEDVPQIRYGFIKDQPVLKSGKVRSYRDELAAVAATDPEIAEEAIHLIEVEYEALPGVFDPMEAMKPDAPLIHEENKSNILKIPWKLVAGDVQEARKTSAFVAEDEFEVTWVTHCCLGTEGMIADFDLRNNLTVHRNTQIPSLAHRDFKDALKVMGFPDAKVRIIKPTIGGGFGSKLDTYGFEYIAILLAFVTRKPVKITRTREEEFRYTSTRQPAMMKIAQGCDKEGKLTFRDISMILDNGAYTSWGATTPSVMMMPISSLYKVPNVRYEAKCVYTNNTWSQAMRGYGNPQATFAIESNMEQLAQASGIDPLEFRLRNANEPGEVTPQRFKVTSCALKECIEEVGKRLDWGSKKKGPKVEGRGIGMASLIHVGGGARVYKSDGCGTIVKVDDFGNVDVFTGATDIGQGADTIIGQLVAEEMGVLPEDVNIIDRDTDVCPWDVGVHASRTTFVAGNSAVMAARKVREKILDLAAGFVDRWKDKQGNKHEMKLDDDPKNLVIKDRMVYSVKEPEKKIALGKILRGAHYEKNGTMIMAEAFYDPDNENLDKEFKGNLSKAYAYGAHGVEVEVDKETGKVKILRYVAAHDVGRAINPMLLEGQIYGAAAMGVGYALTERLILEKGEVMNPNFRDYKLLTAKDVIPVEPVIVESMDEAGPYGAKGIGEPGLVPSAPAIANAIYDALGIRLKKLPMTPERVLKAIKEKK
;
A
#
# COMPACT_ATOMS: atom_id res chain seq x y z
N MET A 1 -25.69 -14.59 16.47
CA MET A 1 -24.56 -14.67 15.51
C MET A 1 -24.03 -16.08 15.54
N GLU A 2 -23.85 -16.69 14.38
CA GLU A 2 -23.23 -18.00 14.25
C GLU A 2 -21.79 -17.95 14.79
N THR A 3 -21.41 -18.88 15.64
CA THR A 3 -20.06 -18.90 16.24
C THR A 3 -19.10 -19.46 15.22
N LEU A 4 -18.35 -18.56 14.52
CA LEU A 4 -17.35 -18.94 13.56
C LEU A 4 -16.15 -19.62 14.22
N SER A 5 -15.58 -20.61 13.55
CA SER A 5 -14.51 -21.47 14.08
C SER A 5 -13.12 -20.83 13.95
N SER A 6 -12.86 -20.17 12.83
CA SER A 6 -11.58 -19.60 12.43
C SER A 6 -11.64 -18.07 12.29
N VAL A 7 -12.68 -17.55 11.62
CA VAL A 7 -12.88 -16.10 11.43
C VAL A 7 -13.17 -15.43 12.77
N GLY A 8 -12.54 -14.28 13.03
CA GLY A 8 -12.60 -13.55 14.30
C GLY A 8 -11.62 -14.07 15.38
N LYS A 9 -10.85 -15.11 15.10
CA LYS A 9 -9.87 -15.66 16.03
C LYS A 9 -8.50 -14.99 15.89
N ARG A 10 -7.79 -14.89 17.00
CA ARG A 10 -6.42 -14.32 17.10
C ARG A 10 -5.40 -15.41 16.78
N ILE A 11 -5.16 -15.66 15.50
CA ILE A 11 -4.22 -16.67 15.03
C ILE A 11 -2.86 -16.00 14.71
N PRO A 12 -1.74 -16.54 15.22
CA PRO A 12 -0.41 -16.03 14.90
C PRO A 12 -0.11 -16.06 13.39
N LYS A 13 0.73 -15.15 12.92
CA LYS A 13 1.19 -15.16 11.53
C LYS A 13 1.87 -16.48 11.20
N ARG A 14 1.54 -17.06 10.05
CA ARG A 14 2.07 -18.34 9.58
C ARG A 14 3.60 -18.33 9.43
N ASP A 15 4.15 -17.23 8.97
CA ASP A 15 5.58 -17.01 8.73
C ASP A 15 6.36 -16.47 9.96
N ALA A 16 5.68 -16.31 11.11
CA ALA A 16 6.30 -15.70 12.30
C ALA A 16 7.51 -16.48 12.80
N VAL A 17 7.40 -17.82 12.88
CA VAL A 17 8.49 -18.68 13.36
C VAL A 17 9.70 -18.60 12.46
N ASP A 18 9.53 -18.65 11.13
CA ASP A 18 10.65 -18.56 10.19
C ASP A 18 11.34 -17.19 10.26
N LYS A 19 10.58 -16.12 10.47
CA LYS A 19 11.13 -14.76 10.64
C LYS A 19 11.94 -14.61 11.92
N VAL A 20 11.40 -15.03 13.07
CA VAL A 20 12.09 -14.85 14.36
C VAL A 20 13.26 -15.82 14.58
N THR A 21 13.29 -16.94 13.85
CA THR A 21 14.41 -17.91 13.89
C THR A 21 15.45 -17.68 12.80
N GLY A 22 15.24 -16.68 11.90
CA GLY A 22 16.15 -16.39 10.80
C GLY A 22 16.10 -17.38 9.63
N ARG A 23 15.08 -18.25 9.56
CA ARG A 23 14.88 -19.19 8.44
C ARG A 23 14.20 -18.56 7.23
N ALA A 24 13.51 -17.44 7.42
CA ALA A 24 12.87 -16.73 6.33
C ALA A 24 13.93 -16.18 5.36
N ALA A 25 13.88 -16.59 4.09
CA ALA A 25 14.83 -16.17 3.07
C ALA A 25 14.34 -14.90 2.37
N TYR A 26 15.13 -13.84 2.44
CA TYR A 26 14.92 -12.57 1.74
C TYR A 26 15.76 -12.50 0.47
N ILE A 27 15.53 -11.53 -0.39
CA ILE A 27 16.28 -11.41 -1.65
C ILE A 27 17.80 -11.25 -1.42
N GLN A 28 18.19 -10.64 -0.30
CA GLN A 28 19.59 -10.47 0.08
C GLN A 28 20.27 -11.82 0.39
N ASP A 29 19.51 -12.78 0.92
CA ASP A 29 20.01 -14.11 1.33
C ASP A 29 20.13 -15.09 0.17
N LEU A 30 19.39 -14.85 -0.93
CA LEU A 30 19.34 -15.80 -2.05
C LEU A 30 20.67 -15.82 -2.80
N LYS A 31 21.12 -17.05 -3.12
CA LYS A 31 22.27 -17.33 -3.97
C LYS A 31 21.88 -18.31 -5.06
N VAL A 32 22.21 -18.00 -6.29
CA VAL A 32 22.03 -18.87 -7.46
C VAL A 32 23.39 -19.31 -7.96
N PRO A 33 23.61 -20.58 -8.30
CA PRO A 33 24.90 -21.06 -8.77
C PRO A 33 25.45 -20.26 -9.95
N GLY A 34 26.71 -19.83 -9.86
CA GLY A 34 27.39 -19.06 -10.91
C GLY A 34 26.94 -17.61 -11.08
N MET A 35 26.14 -17.07 -10.13
CA MET A 35 25.66 -15.70 -10.22
C MET A 35 26.79 -14.67 -10.14
N LEU A 36 26.55 -13.54 -10.80
CA LEU A 36 27.35 -12.34 -10.75
C LEU A 36 26.64 -11.27 -9.90
N TYR A 37 27.40 -10.29 -9.45
CA TYR A 37 26.91 -9.15 -8.69
C TYR A 37 26.93 -7.90 -9.56
N GLY A 38 25.78 -7.22 -9.62
CA GLY A 38 25.62 -6.00 -10.39
C GLY A 38 25.71 -4.76 -9.53
N LYS A 39 26.38 -3.71 -10.05
CA LYS A 39 26.41 -2.35 -9.48
C LYS A 39 26.15 -1.32 -10.57
N ILE A 40 25.63 -0.15 -10.15
CA ILE A 40 25.15 0.89 -11.06
C ILE A 40 25.84 2.21 -10.76
N LEU A 41 26.46 2.80 -11.77
CA LEU A 41 26.94 4.17 -11.71
C LEU A 41 25.80 5.14 -11.95
N ARG A 42 25.64 6.10 -11.04
CA ARG A 42 24.59 7.13 -11.10
C ARG A 42 25.18 8.52 -11.33
N SER A 43 24.31 9.45 -11.72
CA SER A 43 24.71 10.82 -11.98
C SER A 43 25.27 11.51 -10.72
N LYS A 44 26.30 12.34 -10.94
CA LYS A 44 26.84 13.28 -9.93
C LYS A 44 26.20 14.67 -10.03
N TYR A 45 25.28 14.86 -10.99
CA TYR A 45 24.59 16.13 -11.23
C TYR A 45 23.08 15.91 -11.27
N PRO A 46 22.30 16.86 -10.76
CA PRO A 46 20.85 16.81 -10.88
C PRO A 46 20.35 17.13 -12.29
N HIS A 47 21.15 17.88 -13.07
CA HIS A 47 20.84 18.29 -14.43
C HIS A 47 22.13 18.58 -15.19
N ALA A 48 22.45 17.78 -16.18
CA ALA A 48 23.66 17.94 -16.98
C ALA A 48 23.52 17.23 -18.34
N ARG A 49 24.25 17.68 -19.32
CA ARG A 49 24.52 16.92 -20.55
C ARG A 49 25.64 15.93 -20.29
N ILE A 50 25.48 14.69 -20.77
CA ILE A 50 26.52 13.67 -20.76
C ILE A 50 27.36 13.89 -22.01
N VAL A 51 28.64 14.28 -21.85
CA VAL A 51 29.55 14.49 -22.94
C VAL A 51 30.22 13.19 -23.36
N ARG A 52 30.68 12.40 -22.37
CA ARG A 52 31.38 11.13 -22.59
C ARG A 52 31.30 10.24 -21.38
N ILE A 53 31.20 8.91 -21.62
CA ILE A 53 31.35 7.87 -20.59
C ILE A 53 32.52 6.97 -21.03
N ASP A 54 33.57 6.89 -20.22
CA ASP A 54 34.73 6.01 -20.47
C ASP A 54 34.71 4.82 -19.52
N THR A 55 34.44 3.63 -20.05
CA THR A 55 34.38 2.37 -19.34
C THR A 55 35.65 1.53 -19.44
N SER A 56 36.68 2.03 -20.11
CA SER A 56 37.87 1.26 -20.51
C SER A 56 38.66 0.68 -19.32
N LYS A 57 38.77 1.42 -18.22
CA LYS A 57 39.45 0.97 -16.99
C LYS A 57 38.62 -0.12 -16.26
N ALA A 58 37.32 0.10 -16.13
CA ALA A 58 36.40 -0.86 -15.50
C ALA A 58 36.38 -2.19 -16.26
N LYS A 59 36.35 -2.17 -17.60
CA LYS A 59 36.36 -3.38 -18.45
C LYS A 59 37.63 -4.24 -18.27
N LYS A 60 38.77 -3.62 -17.84
CA LYS A 60 40.04 -4.31 -17.63
C LYS A 60 40.22 -4.89 -16.23
N LEU A 61 39.35 -4.55 -15.26
CA LEU A 61 39.49 -5.02 -13.90
C LEU A 61 39.21 -6.53 -13.83
N LEU A 62 40.13 -7.29 -13.21
CA LEU A 62 39.99 -8.72 -13.06
C LEU A 62 38.73 -9.06 -12.25
N GLY A 63 37.90 -9.99 -12.75
CA GLY A 63 36.63 -10.37 -12.13
C GLY A 63 35.42 -9.64 -12.73
N VAL A 64 35.59 -8.55 -13.45
CA VAL A 64 34.52 -7.90 -14.23
C VAL A 64 34.16 -8.80 -15.43
N ARG A 65 32.86 -8.99 -15.65
CA ARG A 65 32.32 -9.82 -16.75
C ARG A 65 31.58 -9.00 -17.80
N ALA A 66 30.98 -7.89 -17.41
CA ALA A 66 30.36 -6.94 -18.31
C ALA A 66 30.36 -5.53 -17.72
N VAL A 67 30.47 -4.55 -18.58
CA VAL A 67 30.20 -3.15 -18.31
C VAL A 67 29.31 -2.65 -19.44
N ILE A 68 28.13 -2.13 -19.12
CA ILE A 68 27.14 -1.64 -20.08
C ILE A 68 26.81 -0.17 -19.85
N THR A 69 26.60 0.54 -20.95
CA THR A 69 26.06 1.91 -21.02
C THR A 69 24.81 1.91 -21.90
N ALA A 70 24.20 3.06 -22.12
CA ALA A 70 23.07 3.20 -23.01
C ALA A 70 23.39 2.84 -24.49
N GLU A 71 24.65 2.86 -24.87
CA GLU A 71 25.11 2.53 -26.23
C GLU A 71 25.27 1.02 -26.46
N ASP A 72 25.49 0.25 -25.37
CA ASP A 72 25.77 -1.18 -25.43
C ASP A 72 24.49 -2.04 -25.45
N VAL A 73 23.30 -1.46 -25.18
CA VAL A 73 22.05 -2.21 -24.93
C VAL A 73 20.81 -1.56 -25.58
N PRO A 74 19.75 -2.33 -25.86
CA PRO A 74 18.48 -1.79 -26.33
C PRO A 74 17.91 -0.73 -25.39
N GLN A 75 17.35 0.34 -25.98
CA GLN A 75 16.77 1.45 -25.22
C GLN A 75 15.38 1.10 -24.68
N ILE A 76 15.34 0.54 -23.49
CA ILE A 76 14.10 0.26 -22.75
C ILE A 76 13.66 1.53 -22.04
N ARG A 77 12.36 1.83 -22.12
CA ARG A 77 11.70 2.90 -21.35
C ARG A 77 10.67 2.31 -20.40
N TYR A 78 10.60 2.83 -19.19
CA TYR A 78 9.69 2.37 -18.14
C TYR A 78 9.00 3.55 -17.45
N GLY A 79 8.19 3.26 -16.41
CA GLY A 79 7.38 4.25 -15.70
C GLY A 79 5.98 4.39 -16.26
N PHE A 80 5.13 5.14 -15.59
CA PHE A 80 3.69 5.27 -15.85
C PHE A 80 3.39 5.76 -17.28
N ILE A 81 4.16 6.72 -17.78
CA ILE A 81 4.06 7.23 -19.17
C ILE A 81 5.28 6.89 -20.01
N LYS A 82 6.13 5.97 -19.55
CA LYS A 82 7.36 5.52 -20.23
C LYS A 82 8.33 6.66 -20.58
N ASP A 83 8.43 7.68 -19.71
CA ASP A 83 9.36 8.80 -19.86
C ASP A 83 10.78 8.52 -19.32
N GLN A 84 10.98 7.38 -18.63
CA GLN A 84 12.24 6.98 -18.01
C GLN A 84 13.02 6.01 -18.90
N PRO A 85 14.16 6.39 -19.53
CA PRO A 85 15.09 5.44 -20.13
C PRO A 85 15.84 4.68 -19.04
N VAL A 86 16.12 3.39 -19.24
CA VAL A 86 16.79 2.52 -18.25
C VAL A 86 18.21 2.99 -17.99
N LEU A 87 19.02 3.18 -19.06
CA LEU A 87 20.33 3.83 -18.99
C LEU A 87 20.25 5.16 -19.75
N LYS A 88 20.76 6.22 -19.13
CA LYS A 88 20.66 7.58 -19.67
C LYS A 88 21.76 7.83 -20.69
N SER A 89 21.36 8.39 -21.82
CA SER A 89 22.24 8.94 -22.85
C SER A 89 21.92 10.42 -23.06
N GLY A 90 22.89 11.18 -23.40
CA GLY A 90 22.79 12.60 -23.74
C GLY A 90 22.51 13.55 -22.56
N LYS A 91 21.57 13.23 -21.66
CA LYS A 91 21.16 14.13 -20.56
C LYS A 91 20.75 13.39 -19.29
N VAL A 92 21.18 13.91 -18.15
CA VAL A 92 20.68 13.55 -16.82
C VAL A 92 19.72 14.62 -16.29
N ARG A 93 18.71 14.19 -15.54
CA ARG A 93 17.62 15.02 -14.99
C ARG A 93 17.49 14.91 -13.48
N SER A 94 18.21 13.95 -12.88
CA SER A 94 18.21 13.69 -11.43
C SER A 94 19.49 12.98 -11.01
N TYR A 95 19.90 13.11 -9.75
CA TYR A 95 20.97 12.30 -9.14
C TYR A 95 20.69 10.79 -9.17
N ARG A 96 19.44 10.38 -9.38
CA ARG A 96 19.03 8.97 -9.48
C ARG A 96 19.32 8.34 -10.83
N ASP A 97 19.67 9.13 -11.85
CA ASP A 97 19.84 8.68 -13.23
C ASP A 97 20.98 7.67 -13.36
N GLU A 98 20.64 6.49 -13.88
CA GLU A 98 21.56 5.40 -14.16
C GLU A 98 22.32 5.66 -15.46
N LEU A 99 23.67 5.61 -15.43
CA LEU A 99 24.56 5.93 -16.56
C LEU A 99 25.26 4.72 -17.15
N ALA A 100 25.75 3.86 -16.25
CA ALA A 100 26.45 2.64 -16.60
C ALA A 100 26.21 1.58 -15.53
N ALA A 101 26.44 0.32 -15.87
CA ALA A 101 26.35 -0.76 -14.90
C ALA A 101 27.42 -1.82 -15.15
N VAL A 102 27.83 -2.47 -14.08
CA VAL A 102 28.86 -3.51 -14.06
C VAL A 102 28.28 -4.81 -13.55
N ALA A 103 28.68 -5.95 -14.12
CA ALA A 103 28.52 -7.27 -13.54
C ALA A 103 29.90 -7.87 -13.25
N ALA A 104 30.13 -8.30 -12.01
CA ALA A 104 31.40 -8.89 -11.58
C ALA A 104 31.18 -10.16 -10.76
N THR A 105 32.26 -10.93 -10.56
CA THR A 105 32.23 -12.19 -9.81
C THR A 105 32.04 -12.00 -8.30
N ASP A 106 32.24 -10.78 -7.83
CA ASP A 106 32.23 -10.42 -6.41
C ASP A 106 31.62 -9.02 -6.23
N PRO A 107 30.90 -8.73 -5.12
CA PRO A 107 30.31 -7.41 -4.87
C PRO A 107 31.35 -6.28 -4.78
N GLU A 108 32.48 -6.55 -4.14
CA GLU A 108 33.56 -5.56 -3.94
C GLU A 108 34.23 -5.20 -5.27
N ILE A 109 34.45 -6.20 -6.15
CA ILE A 109 34.96 -5.96 -7.50
C ILE A 109 33.94 -5.11 -8.32
N ALA A 110 32.65 -5.39 -8.18
CA ALA A 110 31.63 -4.60 -8.87
C ALA A 110 31.60 -3.15 -8.37
N GLU A 111 31.77 -2.92 -7.08
CA GLU A 111 31.88 -1.59 -6.46
C GLU A 111 33.12 -0.84 -6.92
N GLU A 112 34.31 -1.49 -6.90
CA GLU A 112 35.55 -0.92 -7.43
C GLU A 112 35.40 -0.55 -8.91
N ALA A 113 34.81 -1.43 -9.70
CA ALA A 113 34.65 -1.22 -11.14
C ALA A 113 33.82 0.02 -11.48
N ILE A 114 32.74 0.30 -10.75
CA ILE A 114 31.94 1.51 -11.03
C ILE A 114 32.71 2.80 -10.73
N HIS A 115 33.63 2.79 -9.77
CA HIS A 115 34.47 3.95 -9.46
C HIS A 115 35.58 4.18 -10.53
N LEU A 116 35.90 3.18 -11.36
CA LEU A 116 36.82 3.30 -12.47
C LEU A 116 36.19 3.86 -13.76
N ILE A 117 34.87 4.00 -13.79
CA ILE A 117 34.14 4.59 -14.92
C ILE A 117 34.22 6.13 -14.81
N GLU A 118 34.76 6.75 -15.84
CA GLU A 118 34.88 8.21 -15.91
C GLU A 118 33.73 8.79 -16.74
N VAL A 119 33.07 9.82 -16.22
CA VAL A 119 31.98 10.52 -16.93
C VAL A 119 32.31 12.01 -16.99
N GLU A 120 32.28 12.54 -18.20
CA GLU A 120 32.42 13.97 -18.47
C GLU A 120 31.02 14.59 -18.63
N TYR A 121 30.78 15.69 -17.90
CA TYR A 121 29.50 16.37 -17.88
C TYR A 121 29.63 17.83 -18.25
N GLU A 122 28.60 18.36 -18.91
CA GLU A 122 28.33 19.79 -19.04
C GLU A 122 27.13 20.11 -18.15
N ALA A 123 27.37 20.85 -17.06
CA ALA A 123 26.31 21.18 -16.10
C ALA A 123 25.22 22.07 -16.73
N LEU A 124 23.97 21.81 -16.45
CA LEU A 124 22.84 22.60 -16.91
C LEU A 124 22.12 23.24 -15.71
N PRO A 125 21.41 24.37 -15.91
CA PRO A 125 20.56 24.95 -14.86
C PRO A 125 19.52 23.97 -14.41
N GLY A 126 19.42 23.73 -13.09
CA GLY A 126 18.39 22.88 -12.49
C GLY A 126 17.27 23.70 -11.86
N VAL A 127 16.06 23.14 -11.83
CA VAL A 127 14.89 23.71 -11.14
C VAL A 127 14.33 22.71 -10.12
N PHE A 128 14.20 23.14 -8.86
CA PHE A 128 13.87 22.28 -7.71
C PHE A 128 12.59 22.71 -6.97
N ASP A 129 12.12 23.91 -7.22
CA ASP A 129 10.86 24.43 -6.70
C ASP A 129 9.78 24.28 -7.78
N PRO A 130 8.65 23.60 -7.51
CA PRO A 130 7.60 23.41 -8.50
C PRO A 130 6.94 24.74 -8.93
N MET A 131 6.91 25.79 -8.08
CA MET A 131 6.41 27.10 -8.46
C MET A 131 7.33 27.78 -9.48
N GLU A 132 8.65 27.70 -9.26
CA GLU A 132 9.64 28.19 -10.22
C GLU A 132 9.60 27.38 -11.51
N ALA A 133 9.43 26.06 -11.43
CA ALA A 133 9.37 25.18 -12.59
C ALA A 133 8.15 25.44 -13.51
N MET A 134 7.10 26.06 -12.99
CA MET A 134 5.91 26.43 -13.78
C MET A 134 6.08 27.75 -14.55
N LYS A 135 7.13 28.53 -14.30
CA LYS A 135 7.36 29.80 -15.01
C LYS A 135 7.67 29.55 -16.48
N PRO A 136 7.29 30.46 -17.39
CA PRO A 136 7.50 30.29 -18.83
C PRO A 136 8.98 30.16 -19.25
N ASP A 137 9.89 30.76 -18.50
CA ASP A 137 11.34 30.78 -18.71
C ASP A 137 12.11 29.71 -17.93
N ALA A 138 11.40 28.85 -17.19
CA ALA A 138 12.03 27.78 -16.43
C ALA A 138 12.70 26.73 -17.35
N PRO A 139 13.87 26.19 -16.96
CA PRO A 139 14.50 25.09 -17.67
C PRO A 139 13.52 23.90 -17.82
N LEU A 140 13.36 23.40 -19.05
CA LEU A 140 12.54 22.24 -19.31
C LEU A 140 13.26 20.97 -18.85
N ILE A 141 12.57 20.18 -18.02
CA ILE A 141 13.08 18.85 -17.60
C ILE A 141 13.04 17.89 -18.78
N HIS A 142 11.95 17.93 -19.57
CA HIS A 142 11.75 17.17 -20.79
C HIS A 142 11.53 18.14 -21.96
N GLU A 143 12.46 18.26 -22.87
CA GLU A 143 12.46 19.23 -23.97
C GLU A 143 11.31 19.00 -24.96
N GLU A 144 10.83 17.77 -25.07
CA GLU A 144 9.67 17.41 -25.88
C GLU A 144 8.33 17.98 -25.34
N ASN A 145 8.34 18.48 -24.10
CA ASN A 145 7.19 19.14 -23.49
C ASN A 145 7.27 20.67 -23.67
N LYS A 146 6.09 21.33 -23.73
CA LYS A 146 6.01 22.79 -23.81
C LYS A 146 6.11 23.48 -22.45
N SER A 147 6.02 22.73 -21.36
CA SER A 147 6.12 23.20 -19.97
C SER A 147 6.46 22.04 -19.04
N ASN A 148 6.85 22.35 -17.83
CA ASN A 148 7.10 21.35 -16.79
C ASN A 148 5.79 20.84 -16.10
N ILE A 149 4.62 21.32 -16.51
CA ILE A 149 3.33 20.85 -15.97
C ILE A 149 2.92 19.60 -16.74
N LEU A 150 2.61 18.49 -16.02
CA LEU A 150 2.07 17.30 -16.62
C LEU A 150 0.73 17.60 -17.29
N LYS A 151 0.51 17.06 -18.49
CA LYS A 151 -0.69 17.31 -19.32
C LYS A 151 -1.94 16.52 -18.85
N ILE A 152 -2.03 16.19 -17.57
CA ILE A 152 -3.19 15.50 -17.00
C ILE A 152 -4.04 16.53 -16.25
N PRO A 153 -5.28 16.81 -16.70
CA PRO A 153 -6.13 17.82 -16.09
C PRO A 153 -6.83 17.25 -14.83
N TRP A 154 -6.14 17.23 -13.71
CA TRP A 154 -6.73 16.79 -12.44
C TRP A 154 -7.74 17.82 -11.94
N LYS A 155 -9.03 17.63 -12.26
CA LYS A 155 -10.11 18.53 -11.90
C LYS A 155 -11.38 17.75 -11.58
N LEU A 156 -11.97 18.03 -10.40
CA LEU A 156 -13.27 17.51 -10.00
C LEU A 156 -14.19 18.68 -9.61
N VAL A 157 -15.40 18.70 -10.17
CA VAL A 157 -16.41 19.70 -9.83
C VAL A 157 -17.74 18.99 -9.59
N ALA A 158 -18.39 19.34 -8.48
CA ALA A 158 -19.75 18.93 -8.16
C ALA A 158 -20.49 20.09 -7.49
N GLY A 159 -21.72 20.36 -7.87
CA GLY A 159 -22.50 21.49 -7.37
C GLY A 159 -21.96 22.87 -7.79
N ASP A 160 -22.34 23.90 -7.06
CA ASP A 160 -21.91 25.28 -7.28
C ASP A 160 -21.19 25.83 -6.03
N VAL A 161 -19.86 25.75 -6.06
CA VAL A 161 -18.99 26.20 -4.96
C VAL A 161 -19.07 27.73 -4.79
N GLN A 162 -19.24 28.51 -5.89
CA GLN A 162 -19.24 29.97 -5.81
C GLN A 162 -20.52 30.50 -5.11
N GLU A 163 -21.65 29.91 -5.45
CA GLU A 163 -22.92 30.28 -4.80
C GLU A 163 -22.95 29.74 -3.35
N ALA A 164 -22.51 28.53 -3.12
CA ALA A 164 -22.42 27.97 -1.77
C ALA A 164 -21.51 28.79 -0.85
N ARG A 165 -20.40 29.34 -1.38
CA ARG A 165 -19.49 30.22 -0.62
C ARG A 165 -20.16 31.51 -0.19
N LYS A 166 -20.99 32.13 -1.05
CA LYS A 166 -21.72 33.39 -0.72
C LYS A 166 -22.79 33.17 0.35
N THR A 167 -23.44 32.01 0.32
CA THR A 167 -24.57 31.68 1.21
C THR A 167 -24.13 30.98 2.50
N SER A 168 -22.88 30.62 2.65
CA SER A 168 -22.33 30.04 3.89
C SER A 168 -22.34 31.02 5.04
N ALA A 169 -22.72 30.57 6.23
CA ALA A 169 -22.68 31.37 7.45
C ALA A 169 -21.25 31.56 7.97
N PHE A 170 -20.42 30.54 7.81
CA PHE A 170 -19.01 30.55 8.23
C PHE A 170 -18.16 30.00 7.12
N VAL A 171 -16.98 30.57 6.94
CA VAL A 171 -15.97 30.12 5.97
C VAL A 171 -14.60 30.12 6.65
N ALA A 172 -13.87 29.03 6.49
CA ALA A 172 -12.46 28.91 6.87
C ALA A 172 -11.61 28.71 5.62
N GLU A 173 -10.51 29.46 5.51
CA GLU A 173 -9.60 29.40 4.38
C GLU A 173 -8.15 29.36 4.88
N ASP A 174 -7.32 28.47 4.30
CA ASP A 174 -5.94 28.32 4.71
C ASP A 174 -5.05 27.66 3.65
N GLU A 175 -3.72 27.68 3.89
CA GLU A 175 -2.72 27.03 3.06
C GLU A 175 -1.94 26.00 3.89
N PHE A 176 -1.69 24.83 3.32
CA PHE A 176 -0.97 23.73 3.97
C PHE A 176 0.14 23.21 3.07
N GLU A 177 1.22 22.74 3.69
CA GLU A 177 2.37 22.17 2.98
C GLU A 177 2.79 20.83 3.61
N VAL A 178 3.05 19.83 2.75
CA VAL A 178 3.61 18.54 3.13
C VAL A 178 4.88 18.24 2.33
N THR A 179 5.84 17.56 2.96
CA THR A 179 7.18 17.35 2.41
C THR A 179 7.43 15.92 1.97
N TRP A 180 8.59 15.68 1.39
CA TRP A 180 9.12 14.37 1.04
C TRP A 180 9.30 13.50 2.26
N VAL A 181 8.79 12.26 2.22
CA VAL A 181 9.10 11.17 3.15
C VAL A 181 9.27 9.87 2.37
N THR A 182 10.04 8.93 2.91
CA THR A 182 10.31 7.65 2.26
C THR A 182 9.71 6.48 3.06
N HIS A 183 9.54 5.35 2.41
CA HIS A 183 8.84 4.16 2.95
C HIS A 183 9.58 3.47 4.10
N CYS A 184 10.89 3.58 4.14
CA CYS A 184 11.75 2.98 5.18
C CYS A 184 11.53 1.47 5.37
N CYS A 185 11.29 0.72 4.29
CA CYS A 185 11.17 -0.73 4.36
C CYS A 185 12.41 -1.35 5.01
N LEU A 186 12.23 -2.27 5.96
CA LEU A 186 13.37 -2.94 6.61
C LEU A 186 14.17 -3.78 5.60
N GLY A 187 13.48 -4.55 4.75
CA GLY A 187 14.08 -5.25 3.61
C GLY A 187 14.23 -4.32 2.42
N THR A 188 15.47 -4.02 2.02
CA THR A 188 15.77 -3.19 0.84
C THR A 188 15.37 -3.90 -0.46
N GLU A 189 15.26 -3.15 -1.53
CA GLU A 189 14.93 -3.68 -2.86
C GLU A 189 16.08 -4.50 -3.45
N GLY A 190 15.72 -5.49 -4.26
CA GLY A 190 16.68 -6.30 -4.97
C GLY A 190 16.04 -7.29 -5.93
N MET A 191 16.84 -7.77 -6.87
CA MET A 191 16.44 -8.74 -7.87
C MET A 191 17.62 -9.61 -8.28
N ILE A 192 17.34 -10.88 -8.64
CA ILE A 192 18.23 -11.75 -9.40
C ILE A 192 17.54 -12.02 -10.73
N ALA A 193 18.20 -11.73 -11.85
CA ALA A 193 17.73 -12.04 -13.19
C ALA A 193 18.55 -13.18 -13.78
N ASP A 194 17.91 -14.15 -14.42
CA ASP A 194 18.54 -15.30 -15.04
C ASP A 194 17.86 -15.67 -16.36
N PHE A 195 18.65 -15.98 -17.38
CA PHE A 195 18.19 -16.41 -18.70
C PHE A 195 18.53 -17.86 -18.96
N ASP A 196 17.55 -18.64 -19.38
CA ASP A 196 17.80 -19.98 -19.93
C ASP A 196 18.35 -19.89 -21.40
N LEU A 197 18.72 -21.06 -21.94
CA LEU A 197 19.24 -21.16 -23.31
C LEU A 197 18.23 -20.78 -24.40
N ARG A 198 16.94 -20.69 -24.06
CA ARG A 198 15.85 -20.28 -24.97
C ARG A 198 15.47 -18.78 -24.81
N ASN A 199 16.27 -18.02 -24.05
CA ASN A 199 16.02 -16.64 -23.66
C ASN A 199 14.75 -16.44 -22.82
N ASN A 200 14.23 -17.47 -22.14
CA ASN A 200 13.24 -17.29 -21.11
C ASN A 200 13.89 -16.65 -19.87
N LEU A 201 13.19 -15.71 -19.27
CA LEU A 201 13.65 -14.95 -18.11
C LEU A 201 13.02 -15.48 -16.83
N THR A 202 13.83 -15.89 -15.87
CA THR A 202 13.42 -16.12 -14.48
C THR A 202 13.97 -15.00 -13.61
N VAL A 203 13.12 -14.36 -12.79
CA VAL A 203 13.56 -13.37 -11.82
C VAL A 203 13.15 -13.76 -10.41
N HIS A 204 14.07 -13.61 -9.46
CA HIS A 204 13.74 -13.57 -8.04
C HIS A 204 13.64 -12.12 -7.61
N ARG A 205 12.47 -11.69 -7.13
CA ARG A 205 12.19 -10.28 -6.85
C ARG A 205 11.25 -10.08 -5.67
N ASN A 206 11.60 -9.16 -4.77
CA ASN A 206 10.71 -8.73 -3.69
C ASN A 206 9.75 -7.63 -4.19
N THR A 207 8.56 -8.03 -4.64
CA THR A 207 7.58 -7.15 -5.29
C THR A 207 6.17 -7.26 -4.71
N GLN A 208 5.41 -6.15 -4.73
CA GLN A 208 3.99 -6.11 -4.41
C GLN A 208 3.11 -6.52 -5.60
N ILE A 209 3.66 -6.56 -6.82
CA ILE A 209 2.93 -6.66 -8.08
C ILE A 209 3.51 -7.74 -9.03
N PRO A 210 3.56 -9.02 -8.63
CA PRO A 210 4.19 -10.04 -9.47
C PRO A 210 3.66 -10.07 -10.91
N SER A 211 2.33 -10.05 -11.08
CA SER A 211 1.70 -10.12 -12.40
C SER A 211 1.91 -8.88 -13.26
N LEU A 212 1.94 -7.68 -12.66
CA LEU A 212 2.23 -6.45 -13.42
C LEU A 212 3.70 -6.36 -13.80
N ALA A 213 4.60 -6.74 -12.88
CA ALA A 213 6.03 -6.82 -13.18
C ALA A 213 6.32 -7.86 -14.27
N HIS A 214 5.61 -8.99 -14.26
CA HIS A 214 5.66 -9.98 -15.33
C HIS A 214 5.34 -9.35 -16.70
N ARG A 215 4.26 -8.56 -16.78
CA ARG A 215 3.88 -7.81 -18.00
C ARG A 215 4.99 -6.84 -18.43
N ASP A 216 5.49 -6.04 -17.49
CA ASP A 216 6.48 -4.99 -17.78
C ASP A 216 7.81 -5.59 -18.26
N PHE A 217 8.27 -6.70 -17.66
CA PHE A 217 9.46 -7.42 -18.12
C PHE A 217 9.24 -8.14 -19.45
N LYS A 218 8.02 -8.63 -19.72
CA LYS A 218 7.67 -9.15 -21.04
C LYS A 218 7.74 -8.08 -22.12
N ASP A 219 7.31 -6.84 -21.82
CA ASP A 219 7.44 -5.71 -22.74
C ASP A 219 8.93 -5.35 -22.95
N ALA A 220 9.77 -5.42 -21.92
CA ALA A 220 11.21 -5.24 -22.06
C ALA A 220 11.85 -6.30 -22.96
N LEU A 221 11.48 -7.58 -22.80
CA LEU A 221 11.97 -8.66 -23.67
C LEU A 221 11.57 -8.48 -25.13
N LYS A 222 10.39 -7.92 -25.43
CA LYS A 222 10.01 -7.56 -26.80
C LYS A 222 10.95 -6.51 -27.40
N VAL A 223 11.30 -5.48 -26.63
CA VAL A 223 12.29 -4.45 -27.06
C VAL A 223 13.67 -5.05 -27.28
N MET A 224 14.04 -6.07 -26.48
CA MET A 224 15.30 -6.81 -26.63
C MET A 224 15.29 -7.80 -27.82
N GLY A 225 14.19 -7.95 -28.55
CA GLY A 225 14.07 -8.86 -29.70
C GLY A 225 13.55 -10.26 -29.36
N PHE A 226 13.01 -10.47 -28.19
CA PHE A 226 12.49 -11.78 -27.71
C PHE A 226 10.98 -11.74 -27.41
N PRO A 227 10.10 -11.49 -28.39
CA PRO A 227 8.66 -11.33 -28.17
C PRO A 227 7.99 -12.61 -27.62
N ASP A 228 8.53 -13.80 -27.92
CA ASP A 228 7.97 -15.09 -27.53
C ASP A 228 8.56 -15.66 -26.23
N ALA A 229 9.65 -15.09 -25.72
CA ALA A 229 10.29 -15.55 -24.49
C ALA A 229 9.33 -15.48 -23.28
N LYS A 230 9.38 -16.48 -22.41
CA LYS A 230 8.60 -16.52 -21.18
C LYS A 230 9.27 -15.68 -20.10
N VAL A 231 8.46 -15.19 -19.18
CA VAL A 231 8.90 -14.53 -17.94
C VAL A 231 8.32 -15.29 -16.76
N ARG A 232 9.14 -15.61 -15.78
CA ARG A 232 8.73 -16.22 -14.52
C ARG A 232 9.22 -15.36 -13.36
N ILE A 233 8.34 -15.03 -12.44
CA ILE A 233 8.69 -14.26 -11.25
C ILE A 233 8.52 -15.14 -10.02
N ILE A 234 9.60 -15.28 -9.25
CA ILE A 234 9.64 -16.00 -7.97
C ILE A 234 9.85 -14.98 -6.86
N LYS A 235 8.91 -14.92 -5.94
CA LYS A 235 8.89 -13.98 -4.83
C LYS A 235 9.53 -14.59 -3.58
N PRO A 236 10.64 -14.05 -3.05
CA PRO A 236 11.14 -14.41 -1.71
C PRO A 236 10.27 -13.79 -0.62
N THR A 237 10.61 -14.00 0.65
CA THR A 237 10.01 -13.25 1.76
C THR A 237 10.25 -11.76 1.59
N ILE A 238 9.23 -10.95 1.85
CA ILE A 238 9.28 -9.50 1.64
C ILE A 238 9.34 -8.78 3.00
N GLY A 239 10.37 -7.95 3.18
CA GLY A 239 10.61 -7.16 4.39
C GLY A 239 9.90 -5.79 4.38
N GLY A 240 8.59 -5.77 4.09
CA GLY A 240 7.80 -4.56 3.95
C GLY A 240 7.76 -4.01 2.53
N GLY A 241 6.76 -3.21 2.21
CA GLY A 241 6.59 -2.58 0.91
C GLY A 241 6.05 -1.16 1.04
N PHE A 242 4.89 -0.99 1.67
CA PHE A 242 4.22 0.29 1.92
C PHE A 242 4.00 1.15 0.67
N GLY A 243 4.18 0.55 -0.53
CA GLY A 243 4.13 1.21 -1.83
C GLY A 243 5.47 1.27 -2.56
N SER A 244 6.64 1.17 -1.91
CA SER A 244 7.93 1.24 -2.61
C SER A 244 8.11 0.14 -3.66
N LYS A 245 7.57 -1.05 -3.39
CA LYS A 245 7.67 -2.24 -4.25
C LYS A 245 6.49 -2.41 -5.20
N LEU A 246 5.74 -1.31 -5.44
CA LEU A 246 4.57 -1.26 -6.32
C LEU A 246 4.92 -0.86 -7.76
N ASP A 247 6.17 -0.60 -8.09
CA ASP A 247 6.63 -0.23 -9.41
C ASP A 247 7.79 -1.12 -9.88
N THR A 248 8.19 -0.97 -11.12
CA THR A 248 9.46 -1.46 -11.65
C THR A 248 10.46 -0.31 -11.76
N TYR A 249 11.70 -0.55 -11.37
CA TYR A 249 12.76 0.45 -11.32
C TYR A 249 13.87 0.16 -12.34
N GLY A 250 14.63 1.18 -12.72
CA GLY A 250 15.73 1.05 -13.67
C GLY A 250 16.74 -0.06 -13.33
N PHE A 251 17.04 -0.25 -12.02
CA PHE A 251 18.00 -1.29 -11.60
C PHE A 251 17.54 -2.71 -11.97
N GLU A 252 16.24 -2.97 -12.06
CA GLU A 252 15.68 -4.27 -12.41
C GLU A 252 15.90 -4.58 -13.88
N TYR A 253 15.61 -3.61 -14.73
CA TYR A 253 15.90 -3.74 -16.17
C TYR A 253 17.41 -3.84 -16.43
N ILE A 254 18.23 -3.15 -15.65
CA ILE A 254 19.70 -3.26 -15.71
C ILE A 254 20.16 -4.66 -15.32
N ALA A 255 19.56 -5.28 -14.27
CA ALA A 255 19.87 -6.66 -13.91
C ALA A 255 19.52 -7.63 -15.06
N ILE A 256 18.36 -7.43 -15.72
CA ILE A 256 17.96 -8.19 -16.91
C ILE A 256 18.96 -8.02 -18.05
N LEU A 257 19.36 -6.80 -18.36
CA LEU A 257 20.33 -6.49 -19.43
C LEU A 257 21.70 -7.11 -19.14
N LEU A 258 22.20 -6.97 -17.89
CA LEU A 258 23.47 -7.57 -17.49
C LEU A 258 23.43 -9.11 -17.53
N ALA A 259 22.32 -9.73 -17.09
CA ALA A 259 22.14 -11.17 -17.18
C ALA A 259 22.12 -11.65 -18.64
N PHE A 260 21.49 -10.90 -19.52
CA PHE A 260 21.45 -11.19 -20.95
C PHE A 260 22.83 -11.12 -21.59
N VAL A 261 23.61 -10.06 -21.31
CA VAL A 261 24.95 -9.87 -21.88
C VAL A 261 25.94 -10.91 -21.36
N THR A 262 25.87 -11.25 -20.07
CA THR A 262 26.82 -12.17 -19.44
C THR A 262 26.45 -13.64 -19.59
N ARG A 263 25.19 -13.93 -19.91
CA ARG A 263 24.62 -15.30 -19.89
C ARG A 263 24.84 -16.01 -18.55
N LYS A 264 24.76 -15.23 -17.47
CA LYS A 264 24.86 -15.66 -16.08
C LYS A 264 23.75 -15.00 -15.27
N PRO A 265 23.30 -15.64 -14.19
CA PRO A 265 22.42 -14.95 -13.25
C PRO A 265 23.12 -13.69 -12.71
N VAL A 266 22.40 -12.57 -12.64
CA VAL A 266 22.93 -11.31 -12.10
C VAL A 266 22.04 -10.84 -10.96
N LYS A 267 22.65 -10.61 -9.79
CA LYS A 267 22.03 -10.07 -8.59
C LYS A 267 22.36 -8.60 -8.43
N ILE A 268 21.33 -7.76 -8.31
CA ILE A 268 21.45 -6.37 -7.86
C ILE A 268 20.59 -6.21 -6.61
N THR A 269 21.19 -5.75 -5.53
CA THR A 269 20.49 -5.39 -4.28
C THR A 269 20.94 -4.00 -3.85
N ARG A 270 20.00 -3.21 -3.35
CA ARG A 270 20.29 -1.88 -2.81
C ARG A 270 20.85 -1.96 -1.40
N THR A 271 21.85 -1.15 -1.12
CA THR A 271 22.26 -0.85 0.26
C THR A 271 21.21 0.01 0.94
N ARG A 272 21.32 0.23 2.24
CA ARG A 272 20.39 1.13 2.96
C ARG A 272 20.50 2.58 2.45
N GLU A 273 21.69 3.05 2.16
CA GLU A 273 21.91 4.37 1.58
C GLU A 273 21.30 4.50 0.18
N GLU A 274 21.50 3.50 -0.68
CA GLU A 274 20.88 3.43 -2.01
C GLU A 274 19.36 3.40 -1.93
N GLU A 275 18.78 2.72 -0.92
CA GLU A 275 17.34 2.71 -0.67
C GLU A 275 16.81 4.13 -0.38
N PHE A 276 17.48 4.91 0.46
CA PHE A 276 17.10 6.29 0.74
C PHE A 276 17.27 7.23 -0.47
N ARG A 277 18.35 7.05 -1.21
CA ARG A 277 18.68 7.94 -2.35
C ARG A 277 17.87 7.63 -3.61
N TYR A 278 17.52 6.35 -3.83
CA TYR A 278 17.09 5.87 -5.14
C TYR A 278 15.72 5.17 -5.14
N THR A 279 15.05 5.01 -4.00
CA THR A 279 13.67 4.58 -3.92
C THR A 279 12.72 5.77 -4.16
N SER A 280 11.51 5.50 -4.56
CA SER A 280 10.46 6.52 -4.64
C SER A 280 10.05 7.04 -3.26
N THR A 281 9.30 8.13 -3.25
CA THR A 281 8.92 8.87 -2.04
C THR A 281 7.43 9.20 -2.05
N ARG A 282 6.88 9.58 -0.89
CA ARG A 282 5.57 10.27 -0.82
C ARG A 282 5.70 11.62 -1.51
N GLN A 283 4.72 11.95 -2.32
CA GLN A 283 4.69 13.20 -3.09
C GLN A 283 4.45 14.40 -2.17
N PRO A 284 5.31 15.42 -2.20
CA PRO A 284 5.06 16.68 -1.50
C PRO A 284 3.96 17.47 -2.22
N ALA A 285 3.26 18.32 -1.46
CA ALA A 285 2.19 19.13 -1.99
C ALA A 285 2.09 20.47 -1.25
N MET A 286 1.76 21.52 -1.98
CA MET A 286 1.27 22.79 -1.49
C MET A 286 -0.23 22.87 -1.79
N MET A 287 -1.04 23.16 -0.79
CA MET A 287 -2.50 23.04 -0.83
C MET A 287 -3.15 24.32 -0.32
N LYS A 288 -4.07 24.88 -1.11
CA LYS A 288 -4.98 25.94 -0.68
C LYS A 288 -6.35 25.32 -0.50
N ILE A 289 -6.97 25.56 0.65
CA ILE A 289 -8.28 25.01 0.99
C ILE A 289 -9.20 26.10 1.51
N ALA A 290 -10.46 26.07 1.08
CA ALA A 290 -11.55 26.80 1.69
C ALA A 290 -12.73 25.86 1.92
N GLN A 291 -13.33 25.91 3.10
CA GLN A 291 -14.56 25.19 3.44
C GLN A 291 -15.57 26.13 4.09
N GLY A 292 -16.85 25.88 3.88
CA GLY A 292 -17.92 26.62 4.49
C GLY A 292 -18.96 25.73 5.14
N CYS A 293 -19.69 26.32 6.12
CA CYS A 293 -20.86 25.69 6.71
C CYS A 293 -22.00 26.68 6.92
N ASP A 294 -23.21 26.16 7.11
CA ASP A 294 -24.38 26.94 7.52
C ASP A 294 -24.36 27.26 9.04
N LYS A 295 -25.41 27.90 9.54
CA LYS A 295 -25.55 28.26 10.97
C LYS A 295 -25.67 27.03 11.88
N GLU A 296 -26.17 25.93 11.35
CA GLU A 296 -26.32 24.64 12.03
C GLU A 296 -25.03 23.80 12.00
N GLY A 297 -23.97 24.28 11.32
CA GLY A 297 -22.69 23.58 11.20
C GLY A 297 -22.66 22.50 10.14
N LYS A 298 -23.62 22.46 9.21
CA LYS A 298 -23.59 21.56 8.06
C LYS A 298 -22.70 22.13 6.96
N LEU A 299 -21.80 21.30 6.42
CA LEU A 299 -20.92 21.72 5.33
C LEU A 299 -21.72 22.14 4.09
N THR A 300 -21.36 23.26 3.52
CA THR A 300 -21.96 23.80 2.31
C THR A 300 -21.07 23.64 1.09
N PHE A 301 -19.75 23.81 1.24
CA PHE A 301 -18.80 23.63 0.16
C PHE A 301 -17.40 23.25 0.66
N ARG A 302 -16.62 22.73 -0.27
CA ARG A 302 -15.16 22.52 -0.16
C ARG A 302 -14.48 22.88 -1.47
N ASP A 303 -13.47 23.75 -1.41
CA ASP A 303 -12.70 24.24 -2.54
C ASP A 303 -11.21 24.03 -2.27
N ILE A 304 -10.54 23.22 -3.10
CA ILE A 304 -9.12 22.91 -2.92
C ILE A 304 -8.36 23.04 -4.23
N SER A 305 -7.23 23.74 -4.19
CA SER A 305 -6.23 23.72 -5.25
C SER A 305 -4.90 23.24 -4.74
N MET A 306 -4.17 22.45 -5.57
CA MET A 306 -2.91 21.82 -5.17
C MET A 306 -1.85 21.95 -6.25
N ILE A 307 -0.59 22.07 -5.80
CA ILE A 307 0.60 21.93 -6.62
C ILE A 307 1.45 20.83 -6.01
N LEU A 308 1.78 19.82 -6.83
CA LEU A 308 2.53 18.65 -6.40
C LEU A 308 3.85 18.58 -7.17
N ASP A 309 4.94 18.37 -6.46
CA ASP A 309 6.23 18.11 -7.09
C ASP A 309 6.30 16.65 -7.56
N ASN A 310 6.40 16.45 -8.86
CA ASN A 310 6.48 15.12 -9.48
C ASN A 310 7.90 14.56 -9.51
N GLY A 311 8.91 15.41 -9.31
CA GLY A 311 10.29 15.08 -9.58
C GLY A 311 10.61 14.99 -11.08
N ALA A 312 11.72 14.37 -11.41
CA ALA A 312 12.27 14.39 -12.77
C ALA A 312 11.56 13.44 -13.75
N TYR A 313 10.83 12.45 -13.26
CA TYR A 313 10.14 11.44 -14.07
C TYR A 313 8.80 11.06 -13.50
N THR A 314 7.98 10.40 -14.31
CA THR A 314 6.61 10.04 -13.96
C THR A 314 6.49 8.57 -13.62
N SER A 315 6.31 8.29 -12.33
CA SER A 315 5.84 7.02 -11.79
C SER A 315 4.38 7.17 -11.33
N TRP A 316 3.91 6.32 -10.45
CA TRP A 316 2.58 6.38 -9.84
C TRP A 316 2.27 7.72 -9.13
N GLY A 317 3.26 8.54 -8.81
CA GLY A 317 3.06 9.90 -8.32
C GLY A 317 2.14 10.74 -9.18
N ALA A 318 2.11 10.52 -10.49
CA ALA A 318 1.19 11.21 -11.39
C ALA A 318 -0.29 10.93 -11.11
N THR A 319 -0.64 9.82 -10.47
CA THR A 319 -2.03 9.48 -10.14
C THR A 319 -2.43 9.82 -8.70
N THR A 320 -1.49 10.30 -7.88
CA THR A 320 -1.75 10.78 -6.52
C THR A 320 -2.91 11.80 -6.46
N PRO A 321 -3.00 12.79 -7.37
CA PRO A 321 -4.10 13.75 -7.35
C PRO A 321 -5.49 13.14 -7.51
N SER A 322 -5.63 12.02 -8.25
CA SER A 322 -6.94 11.36 -8.37
C SER A 322 -7.37 10.68 -7.07
N VAL A 323 -6.42 10.14 -6.31
CA VAL A 323 -6.70 9.52 -5.00
C VAL A 323 -7.02 10.58 -3.96
N MET A 324 -6.39 11.76 -4.03
CA MET A 324 -6.72 12.90 -3.18
C MET A 324 -8.16 13.38 -3.36
N MET A 325 -8.77 13.18 -4.54
CA MET A 325 -10.18 13.54 -4.78
C MET A 325 -11.14 12.82 -3.82
N MET A 326 -10.79 11.59 -3.38
CA MET A 326 -11.65 10.79 -2.50
C MET A 326 -11.94 11.49 -1.16
N PRO A 327 -10.96 11.84 -0.30
CA PRO A 327 -11.25 12.55 0.94
C PRO A 327 -11.79 13.97 0.68
N ILE A 328 -11.40 14.60 -0.44
CA ILE A 328 -11.84 15.94 -0.79
C ILE A 328 -13.34 15.99 -1.07
N SER A 329 -13.86 15.00 -1.77
CA SER A 329 -15.27 15.00 -2.21
C SER A 329 -16.17 14.12 -1.35
N SER A 330 -15.61 13.18 -0.59
CA SER A 330 -16.40 12.08 -0.02
C SER A 330 -16.16 11.84 1.47
N LEU A 331 -15.18 12.49 2.10
CA LEU A 331 -15.12 12.56 3.56
C LEU A 331 -16.08 13.65 4.04
N TYR A 332 -17.08 13.23 4.78
CA TYR A 332 -18.23 14.01 5.21
C TYR A 332 -19.25 14.32 4.09
N LYS A 333 -20.43 14.75 4.50
CA LYS A 333 -21.53 15.21 3.63
C LYS A 333 -21.23 16.64 3.15
N VAL A 334 -20.57 16.78 2.01
CA VAL A 334 -20.24 18.07 1.41
C VAL A 334 -20.85 18.17 0.02
N PRO A 335 -21.91 19.00 -0.20
CA PRO A 335 -22.69 18.99 -1.44
C PRO A 335 -21.98 19.67 -2.62
N ASN A 336 -21.15 20.68 -2.36
CA ASN A 336 -20.49 21.45 -3.41
C ASN A 336 -18.97 21.32 -3.27
N VAL A 337 -18.32 20.79 -4.31
CA VAL A 337 -16.88 20.52 -4.30
C VAL A 337 -16.23 21.05 -5.57
N ARG A 338 -15.12 21.76 -5.40
CA ARG A 338 -14.18 22.07 -6.47
C ARG A 338 -12.78 21.62 -6.06
N TYR A 339 -12.14 20.89 -6.94
CA TYR A 339 -10.77 20.46 -6.80
C TYR A 339 -10.00 20.66 -8.09
N GLU A 340 -8.79 21.19 -8.00
CA GLU A 340 -7.85 21.29 -9.10
C GLU A 340 -6.43 21.02 -8.62
N ALA A 341 -5.67 20.19 -9.36
CA ALA A 341 -4.27 19.93 -9.05
C ALA A 341 -3.37 20.01 -10.28
N LYS A 342 -2.12 20.44 -10.05
CA LYS A 342 -1.05 20.43 -11.03
C LYS A 342 0.11 19.59 -10.51
N CYS A 343 0.54 18.59 -11.28
CA CYS A 343 1.79 17.89 -11.06
C CYS A 343 2.88 18.54 -11.90
N VAL A 344 4.01 18.84 -11.29
CA VAL A 344 5.08 19.63 -11.92
C VAL A 344 6.39 18.86 -11.92
N TYR A 345 7.04 18.77 -13.06
CA TYR A 345 8.39 18.23 -13.18
C TYR A 345 9.42 19.17 -12.56
N THR A 346 10.37 18.59 -11.82
CA THR A 346 11.54 19.27 -11.25
C THR A 346 12.75 18.37 -11.34
N ASN A 347 13.96 18.87 -11.04
CA ASN A 347 15.15 18.03 -10.94
C ASN A 347 15.28 17.28 -9.61
N ASN A 348 14.22 17.24 -8.80
CA ASN A 348 14.15 16.45 -7.57
C ASN A 348 14.01 14.95 -7.87
N THR A 349 14.09 14.15 -6.81
CA THR A 349 13.69 12.73 -6.85
C THR A 349 12.22 12.61 -7.24
N TRP A 350 11.82 11.50 -7.87
CA TRP A 350 10.40 11.33 -8.23
C TRP A 350 9.59 10.62 -7.17
N SER A 351 8.30 10.89 -7.18
CA SER A 351 7.33 10.38 -6.22
C SER A 351 6.53 9.21 -6.76
N GLN A 352 5.97 8.45 -5.82
CA GLN A 352 5.17 7.25 -6.07
C GLN A 352 4.12 7.06 -4.98
N ALA A 353 3.33 5.98 -5.09
CA ALA A 353 2.46 5.55 -4.02
C ALA A 353 3.24 5.26 -2.73
N MET A 354 2.75 5.79 -1.62
CA MET A 354 3.16 5.42 -0.27
C MET A 354 1.90 5.30 0.59
N ARG A 355 1.83 4.33 1.48
CA ARG A 355 0.70 3.95 2.33
C ARG A 355 -0.30 5.10 2.55
N GLY A 356 -1.57 4.94 2.10
CA GLY A 356 -2.60 5.97 2.04
C GLY A 356 -2.62 6.83 0.77
N TYR A 357 -1.57 6.83 -0.04
CA TYR A 357 -1.45 7.30 -1.42
C TYR A 357 -2.22 8.61 -1.74
N GLY A 358 -1.74 9.74 -1.21
CA GLY A 358 -2.39 11.06 -1.39
C GLY A 358 -3.42 11.40 -0.32
N ASN A 359 -4.10 10.41 0.22
CA ASN A 359 -5.12 10.60 1.25
C ASN A 359 -4.56 11.27 2.52
N PRO A 360 -3.41 10.87 3.10
CA PRO A 360 -2.84 11.55 4.27
C PRO A 360 -2.53 13.03 4.03
N GLN A 361 -2.08 13.39 2.83
CA GLN A 361 -1.77 14.77 2.47
C GLN A 361 -3.04 15.62 2.43
N ALA A 362 -4.06 15.17 1.67
CA ALA A 362 -5.34 15.88 1.53
C ALA A 362 -6.10 15.96 2.86
N THR A 363 -6.13 14.87 3.62
CA THR A 363 -6.82 14.81 4.92
C THR A 363 -6.16 15.73 5.95
N PHE A 364 -4.84 15.95 5.87
CA PHE A 364 -4.16 16.94 6.73
C PHE A 364 -4.75 18.34 6.55
N ALA A 365 -4.93 18.78 5.31
CA ALA A 365 -5.53 20.08 5.03
C ALA A 365 -7.03 20.12 5.39
N ILE A 366 -7.78 19.09 4.99
CA ILE A 366 -9.23 19.00 5.23
C ILE A 366 -9.54 19.08 6.72
N GLU A 367 -8.94 18.21 7.52
CA GLU A 367 -9.24 18.05 8.93
C GLU A 367 -8.72 19.19 9.80
N SER A 368 -7.58 19.80 9.40
CA SER A 368 -7.09 21.01 10.05
C SER A 368 -8.01 22.21 9.78
N ASN A 369 -8.54 22.32 8.57
CA ASN A 369 -9.48 23.38 8.21
C ASN A 369 -10.89 23.13 8.77
N MET A 370 -11.33 21.86 8.91
CA MET A 370 -12.55 21.47 9.64
C MET A 370 -12.55 21.94 11.09
N GLU A 371 -11.40 21.82 11.76
CA GLU A 371 -11.23 22.31 13.15
C GLU A 371 -11.40 23.82 13.23
N GLN A 372 -10.85 24.59 12.26
CA GLN A 372 -11.02 26.04 12.18
C GLN A 372 -12.50 26.42 11.93
N LEU A 373 -13.17 25.66 11.07
CA LEU A 373 -14.58 25.91 10.76
C LEU A 373 -15.49 25.63 11.95
N ALA A 374 -15.22 24.54 12.70
CA ALA A 374 -15.91 24.23 13.95
C ALA A 374 -15.76 25.36 14.98
N GLN A 375 -14.55 25.91 15.12
CA GLN A 375 -14.30 27.05 16.02
C GLN A 375 -15.00 28.32 15.56
N ALA A 376 -14.95 28.63 14.27
CA ALA A 376 -15.62 29.82 13.72
C ALA A 376 -17.14 29.76 13.91
N SER A 377 -17.73 28.57 13.85
CA SER A 377 -19.16 28.35 14.10
C SER A 377 -19.53 28.23 15.59
N GLY A 378 -18.54 28.16 16.50
CA GLY A 378 -18.78 27.97 17.93
C GLY A 378 -19.28 26.59 18.31
N ILE A 379 -19.18 25.61 17.39
CA ILE A 379 -19.61 24.22 17.60
C ILE A 379 -18.42 23.37 18.05
N ASP A 380 -18.63 22.50 19.05
CA ASP A 380 -17.60 21.56 19.49
C ASP A 380 -17.07 20.73 18.30
N PRO A 381 -15.75 20.57 18.14
CA PRO A 381 -15.19 19.89 16.99
C PRO A 381 -15.61 18.42 16.82
N LEU A 382 -15.90 17.70 17.89
CA LEU A 382 -16.46 16.35 17.83
C LEU A 382 -17.89 16.39 17.31
N GLU A 383 -18.73 17.24 17.88
CA GLU A 383 -20.12 17.44 17.46
C GLU A 383 -20.20 17.91 16.00
N PHE A 384 -19.30 18.82 15.59
CA PHE A 384 -19.24 19.30 14.20
C PHE A 384 -18.98 18.15 13.20
N ARG A 385 -18.09 17.21 13.57
CA ARG A 385 -17.81 16.02 12.76
C ARG A 385 -18.99 15.05 12.72
N LEU A 386 -19.66 14.82 13.85
CA LEU A 386 -20.87 13.96 13.92
C LEU A 386 -22.00 14.46 13.03
N ARG A 387 -22.24 15.79 12.99
CA ARG A 387 -23.28 16.42 12.13
C ARG A 387 -23.04 16.19 10.65
N ASN A 388 -21.78 16.09 10.26
CA ASN A 388 -21.36 15.95 8.87
C ASN A 388 -20.94 14.54 8.47
N ALA A 389 -20.92 13.58 9.41
CA ALA A 389 -20.45 12.23 9.17
C ALA A 389 -21.28 11.51 8.10
N ASN A 390 -20.60 10.77 7.24
CA ASN A 390 -21.21 9.91 6.24
C ASN A 390 -22.07 8.81 6.89
N GLU A 391 -23.07 8.35 6.16
CA GLU A 391 -23.99 7.26 6.57
C GLU A 391 -24.20 6.26 5.44
N PRO A 392 -24.59 5.01 5.75
CA PRO A 392 -24.93 4.02 4.74
C PRO A 392 -26.07 4.51 3.83
N GLY A 393 -26.02 4.13 2.55
CA GLY A 393 -27.01 4.52 1.53
C GLY A 393 -26.75 5.83 0.82
N GLU A 394 -25.72 6.58 1.22
CA GLU A 394 -25.35 7.83 0.55
C GLU A 394 -24.62 7.58 -0.78
N VAL A 395 -24.77 8.55 -1.68
CA VAL A 395 -23.96 8.69 -2.89
C VAL A 395 -23.22 10.02 -2.80
N THR A 396 -21.89 9.97 -2.79
CA THR A 396 -21.04 11.16 -2.63
C THR A 396 -20.97 11.99 -3.93
N PRO A 397 -20.46 13.24 -3.89
CA PRO A 397 -20.26 14.05 -5.09
C PRO A 397 -19.41 13.40 -6.18
N GLN A 398 -18.49 12.50 -5.80
CA GLN A 398 -17.71 11.70 -6.74
C GLN A 398 -18.44 10.43 -7.22
N ARG A 399 -19.71 10.23 -6.81
CA ARG A 399 -20.58 9.07 -7.08
C ARG A 399 -20.13 7.77 -6.37
N PHE A 400 -19.42 7.87 -5.25
CA PHE A 400 -19.15 6.70 -4.41
C PHE A 400 -20.44 6.28 -3.71
N LYS A 401 -20.74 4.97 -3.78
CA LYS A 401 -21.89 4.35 -3.10
C LYS A 401 -21.45 3.85 -1.74
N VAL A 402 -21.94 4.47 -0.69
CA VAL A 402 -21.62 4.11 0.70
C VAL A 402 -22.51 2.93 1.13
N THR A 403 -22.01 1.71 0.99
CA THR A 403 -22.76 0.47 1.32
C THR A 403 -22.83 0.24 2.82
N SER A 404 -21.74 0.44 3.53
CA SER A 404 -21.61 0.34 4.97
C SER A 404 -20.69 1.46 5.49
N CYS A 405 -21.00 2.00 6.67
CA CYS A 405 -20.25 3.11 7.27
C CYS A 405 -20.52 3.19 8.77
N ALA A 406 -19.46 3.10 9.57
CA ALA A 406 -19.50 3.30 11.02
C ALA A 406 -18.65 4.51 11.44
N LEU A 407 -18.65 5.59 10.62
CA LEU A 407 -17.87 6.79 10.93
C LEU A 407 -18.33 7.46 12.22
N LYS A 408 -19.63 7.52 12.47
CA LYS A 408 -20.20 8.12 13.70
C LYS A 408 -19.70 7.38 14.92
N GLU A 409 -19.83 6.05 14.91
CA GLU A 409 -19.39 5.18 15.99
C GLU A 409 -17.87 5.31 16.24
N CYS A 410 -17.08 5.44 15.18
CA CYS A 410 -15.65 5.68 15.33
C CYS A 410 -15.36 7.03 16.03
N ILE A 411 -16.07 8.10 15.65
CA ILE A 411 -15.93 9.44 16.26
C ILE A 411 -16.38 9.40 17.74
N GLU A 412 -17.49 8.76 18.05
CA GLU A 412 -18.03 8.62 19.40
C GLU A 412 -17.10 7.81 20.32
N GLU A 413 -16.56 6.68 19.83
CA GLU A 413 -15.60 5.86 20.58
C GLU A 413 -14.30 6.62 20.86
N VAL A 414 -13.80 7.41 19.90
CA VAL A 414 -12.65 8.29 20.12
C VAL A 414 -12.98 9.32 21.21
N GLY A 415 -14.13 9.98 21.12
CA GLY A 415 -14.58 10.96 22.10
C GLY A 415 -14.69 10.39 23.50
N LYS A 416 -15.32 9.22 23.63
CA LYS A 416 -15.49 8.49 24.89
C LYS A 416 -14.15 8.10 25.53
N ARG A 417 -13.24 7.48 24.73
CA ARG A 417 -11.96 6.98 25.25
C ARG A 417 -10.98 8.07 25.60
N LEU A 418 -11.06 9.23 24.94
CA LEU A 418 -10.26 10.41 25.29
C LEU A 418 -10.84 11.25 26.43
N ASP A 419 -12.02 10.93 26.94
CA ASP A 419 -12.76 11.77 27.90
C ASP A 419 -13.02 13.18 27.35
N TRP A 420 -13.36 13.25 26.05
CA TRP A 420 -13.44 14.51 25.27
C TRP A 420 -14.23 15.61 25.99
N GLY A 421 -15.46 15.28 26.41
CA GLY A 421 -16.33 16.25 27.05
C GLY A 421 -15.77 16.87 28.32
N SER A 422 -15.14 16.06 29.18
CA SER A 422 -14.51 16.50 30.43
C SER A 422 -13.29 17.36 30.16
N LYS A 423 -12.45 16.97 29.19
CA LYS A 423 -11.20 17.71 28.87
C LYS A 423 -11.44 19.00 28.10
N LYS A 424 -12.46 19.07 27.24
CA LYS A 424 -12.82 20.32 26.53
C LYS A 424 -13.49 21.34 27.43
N LYS A 425 -14.33 20.91 28.41
CA LYS A 425 -15.07 21.78 29.32
C LYS A 425 -14.36 22.03 30.66
N GLY A 426 -13.43 21.16 31.03
CA GLY A 426 -12.70 21.24 32.30
C GLY A 426 -11.56 22.27 32.31
N PRO A 427 -10.86 22.40 33.46
CA PRO A 427 -9.72 23.27 33.58
C PRO A 427 -8.62 22.84 32.59
N LYS A 428 -8.13 23.80 31.80
CA LYS A 428 -7.03 23.51 30.87
C LYS A 428 -5.70 23.38 31.61
N VAL A 429 -5.00 22.28 31.35
CA VAL A 429 -3.63 22.08 31.79
C VAL A 429 -2.73 22.76 30.74
N GLU A 430 -1.84 23.63 31.24
CA GLU A 430 -0.93 24.37 30.35
C GLU A 430 -0.09 23.44 29.48
N GLY A 431 0.01 23.70 28.19
CA GLY A 431 0.74 22.89 27.24
C GLY A 431 0.06 21.57 26.85
N ARG A 432 -1.10 21.23 27.43
CA ARG A 432 -1.86 20.03 27.06
C ARG A 432 -3.06 20.35 26.16
N GLY A 433 -3.33 19.47 25.23
CA GLY A 433 -4.47 19.59 24.33
C GLY A 433 -4.89 18.25 23.75
N ILE A 434 -6.15 18.20 23.31
CA ILE A 434 -6.73 17.04 22.62
C ILE A 434 -7.19 17.44 21.23
N GLY A 435 -7.01 16.54 20.27
CA GLY A 435 -7.45 16.74 18.90
C GLY A 435 -7.92 15.44 18.27
N MET A 436 -8.78 15.55 17.27
CA MET A 436 -9.25 14.43 16.49
C MET A 436 -9.26 14.74 15.00
N ALA A 437 -9.30 13.67 14.20
CA ALA A 437 -9.49 13.73 12.76
C ALA A 437 -10.14 12.44 12.28
N SER A 438 -10.92 12.55 11.21
CA SER A 438 -11.57 11.41 10.56
C SER A 438 -10.92 11.05 9.23
N LEU A 439 -11.34 9.94 8.67
CA LEU A 439 -10.86 9.47 7.36
C LEU A 439 -11.94 8.75 6.56
N ILE A 440 -11.76 8.73 5.24
CA ILE A 440 -12.31 7.77 4.30
C ILE A 440 -11.18 7.16 3.49
N HIS A 441 -11.26 5.88 3.17
CA HIS A 441 -10.33 5.21 2.24
C HIS A 441 -11.06 4.10 1.49
N VAL A 442 -10.51 3.63 0.36
CA VAL A 442 -11.01 2.41 -0.27
C VAL A 442 -10.80 1.21 0.65
N GLY A 443 -11.77 0.32 0.73
CA GLY A 443 -11.75 -0.88 1.55
C GLY A 443 -12.19 -2.13 0.80
N GLY A 444 -12.71 -1.96 -0.43
CA GLY A 444 -13.20 -3.02 -1.31
C GLY A 444 -12.48 -3.08 -2.66
N GLY A 445 -11.19 -2.75 -2.70
CA GLY A 445 -10.40 -2.62 -3.92
C GLY A 445 -10.47 -1.22 -4.53
N ALA A 446 -9.79 -1.01 -5.65
CA ALA A 446 -9.84 0.23 -6.41
C ALA A 446 -9.56 -0.06 -7.88
N ARG A 447 -10.55 0.14 -8.73
CA ARG A 447 -10.44 -0.13 -10.16
C ARG A 447 -9.56 0.91 -10.87
N VAL A 448 -8.27 0.67 -10.84
CA VAL A 448 -7.26 1.49 -11.55
C VAL A 448 -7.02 0.94 -12.95
N TYR A 449 -7.14 -0.36 -13.12
CA TYR A 449 -7.07 -1.07 -14.40
C TYR A 449 -8.47 -1.51 -14.85
N LYS A 450 -8.55 -2.19 -16.01
CA LYS A 450 -9.81 -2.78 -16.49
C LYS A 450 -10.35 -3.88 -15.58
N SER A 451 -9.45 -4.59 -14.87
CA SER A 451 -9.79 -5.58 -13.84
C SER A 451 -9.10 -5.19 -12.52
N ASP A 452 -9.77 -5.40 -11.41
CA ASP A 452 -9.24 -5.32 -10.03
C ASP A 452 -9.29 -6.70 -9.37
N GLY A 453 -9.18 -7.77 -10.17
CA GLY A 453 -9.44 -9.14 -9.77
C GLY A 453 -8.30 -9.85 -9.07
N CYS A 454 -8.63 -11.01 -8.50
CA CYS A 454 -7.71 -12.01 -7.98
C CYS A 454 -8.21 -13.42 -8.32
N GLY A 455 -7.31 -14.28 -8.74
CA GLY A 455 -7.56 -15.71 -8.94
C GLY A 455 -7.12 -16.52 -7.73
N THR A 456 -7.85 -17.61 -7.46
CA THR A 456 -7.51 -18.61 -6.44
C THR A 456 -7.89 -20.00 -6.91
N ILE A 457 -7.01 -20.99 -6.66
CA ILE A 457 -7.27 -22.41 -6.84
C ILE A 457 -7.17 -23.06 -5.46
N VAL A 458 -8.15 -23.86 -5.09
CA VAL A 458 -8.13 -24.68 -3.88
C VAL A 458 -8.11 -26.14 -4.28
N LYS A 459 -7.16 -26.90 -3.73
CA LYS A 459 -6.96 -28.32 -3.99
C LYS A 459 -6.87 -29.04 -2.64
N VAL A 460 -7.45 -30.23 -2.53
CA VAL A 460 -7.43 -31.05 -1.32
C VAL A 460 -6.81 -32.41 -1.64
N ASP A 461 -5.89 -32.86 -0.78
CA ASP A 461 -5.30 -34.19 -0.86
C ASP A 461 -6.17 -35.24 -0.13
N ASP A 462 -5.76 -36.52 -0.23
CA ASP A 462 -6.47 -37.64 0.39
C ASP A 462 -6.31 -37.74 1.92
N PHE A 463 -5.53 -36.86 2.53
CA PHE A 463 -5.39 -36.71 3.99
C PHE A 463 -6.23 -35.55 4.56
N GLY A 464 -6.75 -34.68 3.69
CA GLY A 464 -7.53 -33.51 4.08
C GLY A 464 -6.70 -32.22 4.19
N ASN A 465 -5.43 -32.24 3.73
CA ASN A 465 -4.65 -31.00 3.61
C ASN A 465 -5.16 -30.19 2.45
N VAL A 466 -5.23 -28.88 2.63
CA VAL A 466 -5.79 -27.94 1.67
C VAL A 466 -4.67 -27.05 1.12
N ASP A 467 -4.32 -27.20 -0.16
CA ASP A 467 -3.41 -26.32 -0.86
C ASP A 467 -4.20 -25.19 -1.54
N VAL A 468 -3.83 -23.95 -1.24
CA VAL A 468 -4.42 -22.73 -1.81
C VAL A 468 -3.38 -22.02 -2.65
N PHE A 469 -3.57 -22.05 -3.97
CA PHE A 469 -2.76 -21.28 -4.92
C PHE A 469 -3.45 -19.94 -5.15
N THR A 470 -2.80 -18.85 -4.80
CA THR A 470 -3.38 -17.51 -4.93
C THR A 470 -2.44 -16.54 -5.62
N GLY A 471 -3.01 -15.60 -6.39
CA GLY A 471 -2.24 -14.48 -6.95
C GLY A 471 -1.90 -13.41 -5.92
N ALA A 472 -2.58 -13.40 -4.77
CA ALA A 472 -2.33 -12.44 -3.70
C ALA A 472 -0.88 -12.53 -3.19
N THR A 473 -0.37 -11.40 -2.68
CA THR A 473 1.02 -11.33 -2.21
C THR A 473 1.08 -10.94 -0.74
N ASP A 474 1.77 -11.72 0.09
CA ASP A 474 2.14 -11.29 1.43
C ASP A 474 3.43 -10.44 1.39
N ILE A 475 3.34 -9.21 1.89
CA ILE A 475 4.47 -8.27 2.00
C ILE A 475 4.86 -7.99 3.47
N GLY A 476 4.32 -8.80 4.38
CA GLY A 476 4.47 -8.67 5.83
C GLY A 476 3.17 -8.30 6.57
N GLN A 477 2.06 -8.02 5.86
CA GLN A 477 0.78 -7.65 6.47
C GLN A 477 0.01 -8.88 7.02
N GLY A 478 0.33 -10.09 6.57
CA GLY A 478 -0.31 -11.32 7.03
C GLY A 478 -1.44 -11.82 6.12
N ALA A 479 -1.38 -11.52 4.82
CA ALA A 479 -2.37 -11.97 3.83
C ALA A 479 -2.51 -13.51 3.81
N ASP A 480 -1.40 -14.23 3.85
CA ASP A 480 -1.38 -15.70 3.86
C ASP A 480 -2.14 -16.27 5.06
N THR A 481 -2.04 -15.63 6.22
CA THR A 481 -2.76 -16.03 7.44
C THR A 481 -4.26 -15.77 7.30
N ILE A 482 -4.65 -14.59 6.79
CA ILE A 482 -6.05 -14.20 6.58
C ILE A 482 -6.73 -15.12 5.56
N ILE A 483 -6.08 -15.35 4.42
CA ILE A 483 -6.61 -16.26 3.38
C ILE A 483 -6.76 -17.67 3.95
N GLY A 484 -5.77 -18.16 4.71
CA GLY A 484 -5.84 -19.45 5.38
C GLY A 484 -7.01 -19.57 6.37
N GLN A 485 -7.29 -18.51 7.15
CA GLN A 485 -8.44 -18.48 8.06
C GLN A 485 -9.80 -18.51 7.32
N LEU A 486 -9.91 -17.74 6.24
CA LEU A 486 -11.13 -17.69 5.43
C LEU A 486 -11.41 -19.03 4.75
N VAL A 487 -10.38 -19.67 4.20
CA VAL A 487 -10.52 -21.00 3.57
C VAL A 487 -10.84 -22.07 4.62
N ALA A 488 -10.17 -22.05 5.76
CA ALA A 488 -10.43 -22.99 6.85
C ALA A 488 -11.88 -22.90 7.36
N GLU A 489 -12.40 -21.67 7.55
CA GLU A 489 -13.80 -21.43 7.92
C GLU A 489 -14.76 -22.01 6.89
N GLU A 490 -14.56 -21.69 5.60
CA GLU A 490 -15.46 -22.13 4.52
C GLU A 490 -15.43 -23.65 4.31
N MET A 491 -14.25 -24.26 4.47
CA MET A 491 -14.04 -25.70 4.29
C MET A 491 -14.43 -26.54 5.53
N GLY A 492 -14.58 -25.94 6.70
CA GLY A 492 -14.80 -26.64 7.96
C GLY A 492 -13.58 -27.47 8.43
N VAL A 493 -12.35 -27.01 8.07
CA VAL A 493 -11.07 -27.60 8.49
C VAL A 493 -10.35 -26.68 9.47
N LEU A 494 -9.20 -27.11 9.99
CA LEU A 494 -8.40 -26.27 10.88
C LEU A 494 -7.48 -25.33 10.06
N PRO A 495 -7.16 -24.12 10.55
CA PRO A 495 -6.24 -23.21 9.86
C PRO A 495 -4.87 -23.82 9.53
N GLU A 496 -4.35 -24.71 10.35
CA GLU A 496 -3.10 -25.42 10.13
C GLU A 496 -3.15 -26.47 9.01
N ASP A 497 -4.34 -26.89 8.59
CA ASP A 497 -4.52 -27.80 7.44
C ASP A 497 -4.39 -27.08 6.10
N VAL A 498 -4.45 -25.75 6.10
CA VAL A 498 -4.45 -24.93 4.90
C VAL A 498 -3.02 -24.47 4.62
N ASN A 499 -2.48 -24.80 3.48
CA ASN A 499 -1.19 -24.34 2.99
C ASN A 499 -1.38 -23.27 1.91
N ILE A 500 -0.64 -22.16 1.98
CA ILE A 500 -0.75 -21.04 1.02
C ILE A 500 0.46 -21.04 0.09
N ILE A 501 0.20 -21.01 -1.21
CA ILE A 501 1.19 -20.97 -2.29
C ILE A 501 0.93 -19.68 -3.09
N ASP A 502 1.83 -18.69 -2.93
CA ASP A 502 1.68 -17.34 -3.47
C ASP A 502 2.95 -16.80 -4.16
N ARG A 503 3.97 -17.64 -4.36
CA ARG A 503 5.33 -17.16 -4.62
C ARG A 503 5.82 -17.25 -6.06
N ASP A 504 5.06 -17.84 -6.98
CA ASP A 504 5.57 -18.19 -8.31
C ASP A 504 4.50 -17.96 -9.38
N THR A 505 4.78 -17.10 -10.36
CA THR A 505 3.82 -16.75 -11.43
C THR A 505 3.54 -17.89 -12.40
N ASP A 506 4.38 -18.93 -12.46
CA ASP A 506 4.11 -20.12 -13.28
C ASP A 506 3.10 -21.06 -12.60
N VAL A 507 2.91 -20.93 -11.29
CA VAL A 507 2.05 -21.81 -10.48
C VAL A 507 0.81 -21.10 -9.97
N CYS A 508 0.96 -19.83 -9.57
CA CYS A 508 -0.10 -19.04 -8.95
C CYS A 508 -0.98 -18.34 -9.99
N PRO A 509 -2.30 -18.23 -9.74
CA PRO A 509 -3.19 -17.45 -10.59
C PRO A 509 -2.83 -15.96 -10.62
N TRP A 510 -3.44 -15.22 -11.55
CA TRP A 510 -3.24 -13.79 -11.70
C TRP A 510 -3.90 -12.99 -10.56
N ASP A 511 -3.22 -11.91 -10.12
CA ASP A 511 -3.73 -10.86 -9.23
C ASP A 511 -3.11 -9.51 -9.64
N VAL A 512 -3.87 -8.43 -9.53
CA VAL A 512 -3.35 -7.10 -9.90
C VAL A 512 -2.26 -6.58 -8.96
N GLY A 513 -2.19 -7.08 -7.73
CA GLY A 513 -1.16 -6.74 -6.75
C GLY A 513 -1.69 -6.21 -5.41
N VAL A 514 -0.76 -5.96 -4.49
CA VAL A 514 -1.03 -5.47 -3.14
C VAL A 514 -0.97 -3.94 -3.11
N HIS A 515 -2.13 -3.31 -3.22
CA HIS A 515 -2.35 -1.87 -3.15
C HIS A 515 -3.79 -1.58 -2.73
N ALA A 516 -4.14 -0.31 -2.50
CA ALA A 516 -5.52 0.14 -2.28
C ALA A 516 -6.28 -0.67 -1.22
N SER A 517 -5.59 -1.20 -0.22
CA SER A 517 -6.15 -2.02 0.89
C SER A 517 -7.05 -3.18 0.42
N ARG A 518 -6.81 -3.73 -0.79
CA ARG A 518 -7.72 -4.65 -1.48
C ARG A 518 -7.59 -6.13 -1.08
N THR A 519 -6.44 -6.54 -0.53
CA THR A 519 -6.09 -7.97 -0.43
C THR A 519 -7.12 -8.78 0.36
N THR A 520 -7.48 -8.37 1.58
CA THR A 520 -8.49 -9.06 2.39
C THR A 520 -9.83 -9.15 1.67
N PHE A 521 -10.25 -8.08 1.01
CA PHE A 521 -11.54 -8.02 0.34
C PHE A 521 -11.56 -8.85 -0.96
N VAL A 522 -10.64 -8.58 -1.88
CA VAL A 522 -10.65 -9.18 -3.22
C VAL A 522 -10.11 -10.61 -3.22
N ALA A 523 -8.92 -10.84 -2.67
CA ALA A 523 -8.34 -12.17 -2.60
C ALA A 523 -9.10 -13.06 -1.60
N GLY A 524 -9.61 -12.47 -0.51
CA GLY A 524 -10.47 -13.19 0.44
C GLY A 524 -11.75 -13.71 -0.21
N ASN A 525 -12.47 -12.89 -1.00
CA ASN A 525 -13.64 -13.33 -1.75
C ASN A 525 -13.30 -14.43 -2.76
N SER A 526 -12.21 -14.26 -3.52
CA SER A 526 -11.76 -15.30 -4.47
C SER A 526 -11.49 -16.63 -3.75
N ALA A 527 -10.80 -16.58 -2.61
CA ALA A 527 -10.48 -17.76 -1.82
C ALA A 527 -11.74 -18.45 -1.23
N VAL A 528 -12.66 -17.66 -0.68
CA VAL A 528 -13.95 -18.17 -0.17
C VAL A 528 -14.78 -18.81 -1.29
N MET A 529 -14.86 -18.18 -2.46
CA MET A 529 -15.57 -18.73 -3.62
C MET A 529 -14.98 -20.07 -4.09
N ALA A 530 -13.65 -20.17 -4.17
CA ALA A 530 -12.98 -21.41 -4.57
C ALA A 530 -13.16 -22.51 -3.51
N ALA A 531 -12.99 -22.17 -2.23
CA ALA A 531 -13.19 -23.08 -1.10
C ALA A 531 -14.62 -23.62 -1.03
N ARG A 532 -15.64 -22.76 -1.26
CA ARG A 532 -17.06 -23.15 -1.31
C ARG A 532 -17.32 -24.19 -2.37
N LYS A 533 -16.81 -24.00 -3.59
CA LYS A 533 -16.95 -24.99 -4.66
C LYS A 533 -16.29 -26.34 -4.32
N VAL A 534 -15.14 -26.31 -3.64
CA VAL A 534 -14.47 -27.53 -3.17
C VAL A 534 -15.28 -28.20 -2.06
N ARG A 535 -15.78 -27.42 -1.10
CA ARG A 535 -16.65 -27.93 -0.04
C ARG A 535 -17.89 -28.63 -0.61
N GLU A 536 -18.61 -27.98 -1.53
CA GLU A 536 -19.78 -28.54 -2.22
C GLU A 536 -19.43 -29.88 -2.88
N LYS A 537 -18.33 -29.93 -3.64
CA LYS A 537 -17.85 -31.16 -4.26
C LYS A 537 -17.55 -32.27 -3.25
N ILE A 538 -16.97 -31.94 -2.10
CA ILE A 538 -16.73 -32.93 -1.01
C ILE A 538 -18.05 -33.41 -0.42
N LEU A 539 -19.02 -32.53 -0.21
CA LEU A 539 -20.33 -32.91 0.32
C LEU A 539 -21.09 -33.82 -0.64
N ASP A 540 -21.01 -33.57 -1.96
CA ASP A 540 -21.57 -34.45 -2.99
C ASP A 540 -20.91 -35.83 -2.96
N LEU A 541 -19.59 -35.93 -2.78
CA LEU A 541 -18.88 -37.20 -2.62
C LEU A 541 -19.19 -37.91 -1.30
N ALA A 542 -19.55 -37.16 -0.26
CA ALA A 542 -19.91 -37.70 1.04
C ALA A 542 -21.34 -38.20 1.10
N ALA A 543 -22.24 -37.72 0.21
CA ALA A 543 -23.63 -38.14 0.17
C ALA A 543 -23.74 -39.65 -0.08
N GLY A 544 -24.40 -40.35 0.83
CA GLY A 544 -24.54 -41.80 0.77
C GLY A 544 -23.26 -42.58 1.03
N PHE A 545 -22.15 -41.93 1.40
CA PHE A 545 -20.88 -42.61 1.68
C PHE A 545 -21.04 -43.58 2.84
N VAL A 546 -20.50 -44.80 2.66
CA VAL A 546 -20.56 -45.88 3.66
C VAL A 546 -19.17 -46.17 4.18
N ASP A 547 -18.91 -45.81 5.42
CA ASP A 547 -17.70 -46.22 6.13
C ASP A 547 -17.84 -47.62 6.71
N ARG A 548 -16.92 -48.51 6.39
CA ARG A 548 -16.91 -49.90 6.87
C ARG A 548 -15.63 -50.18 7.63
N TRP A 549 -15.75 -50.69 8.85
CA TRP A 549 -14.60 -51.03 9.66
C TRP A 549 -14.84 -52.30 10.49
N LYS A 550 -13.76 -52.86 11.04
CA LYS A 550 -13.80 -53.94 12.02
C LYS A 550 -13.35 -53.41 13.37
N ASP A 551 -14.06 -53.77 14.44
CA ASP A 551 -13.61 -53.49 15.79
C ASP A 551 -12.41 -54.39 16.19
N LYS A 552 -11.89 -54.23 17.42
CA LYS A 552 -10.76 -55.02 17.94
C LYS A 552 -11.11 -56.49 18.11
N GLN A 553 -12.39 -56.84 18.17
CA GLN A 553 -12.94 -58.19 18.26
C GLN A 553 -13.18 -58.83 16.89
N GLY A 554 -13.00 -58.07 15.81
CA GLY A 554 -13.22 -58.51 14.43
C GLY A 554 -14.66 -58.38 13.93
N ASN A 555 -15.57 -57.79 14.71
CA ASN A 555 -16.94 -57.50 14.28
C ASN A 555 -16.95 -56.46 13.21
N LYS A 556 -17.79 -56.67 12.17
CA LYS A 556 -17.96 -55.73 11.06
C LYS A 556 -19.00 -54.66 11.48
N HIS A 557 -18.64 -53.44 11.25
CA HIS A 557 -19.49 -52.26 11.42
C HIS A 557 -19.59 -51.48 10.15
N GLU A 558 -20.68 -50.75 9.97
CA GLU A 558 -20.82 -49.77 8.90
C GLU A 558 -21.58 -48.54 9.42
N MET A 559 -21.25 -47.36 8.80
CA MET A 559 -21.95 -46.11 9.04
C MET A 559 -22.17 -45.45 7.69
N LYS A 560 -23.41 -45.18 7.36
CA LYS A 560 -23.79 -44.45 6.15
C LYS A 560 -24.18 -43.02 6.50
N LEU A 561 -23.63 -42.04 5.75
CA LEU A 561 -24.08 -40.66 5.81
C LEU A 561 -25.38 -40.46 5.03
N ASP A 562 -26.05 -39.33 5.26
CA ASP A 562 -27.28 -38.94 4.51
C ASP A 562 -27.01 -38.94 3.00
N ASP A 563 -28.02 -39.34 2.22
CA ASP A 563 -27.91 -39.38 0.75
C ASP A 563 -28.05 -38.01 0.11
N ASP A 564 -28.58 -37.01 0.83
CA ASP A 564 -28.69 -35.64 0.37
C ASP A 564 -27.51 -34.78 0.91
N PRO A 565 -26.64 -34.25 0.06
CA PRO A 565 -25.49 -33.43 0.46
C PRO A 565 -25.89 -32.16 1.25
N LYS A 566 -27.12 -31.66 1.09
CA LYS A 566 -27.66 -30.53 1.86
C LYS A 566 -27.86 -30.83 3.35
N ASN A 567 -27.94 -32.10 3.73
CA ASN A 567 -28.01 -32.53 5.09
C ASN A 567 -26.63 -32.84 5.71
N LEU A 568 -25.57 -32.55 5.01
CA LEU A 568 -24.19 -32.79 5.43
C LEU A 568 -23.47 -31.46 5.69
N VAL A 569 -22.59 -31.44 6.70
CA VAL A 569 -21.71 -30.33 7.01
C VAL A 569 -20.31 -30.85 7.33
N ILE A 570 -19.30 -30.06 6.97
CA ILE A 570 -17.90 -30.32 7.33
C ILE A 570 -17.56 -29.45 8.53
N LYS A 571 -17.05 -30.06 9.60
CA LYS A 571 -16.56 -29.34 10.78
C LYS A 571 -15.46 -30.16 11.45
N ASP A 572 -14.38 -29.50 11.87
CA ASP A 572 -13.26 -30.10 12.61
C ASP A 572 -12.73 -31.39 11.95
N ARG A 573 -12.51 -31.36 10.62
CA ARG A 573 -12.07 -32.50 9.79
C ARG A 573 -13.03 -33.70 9.74
N MET A 574 -14.29 -33.49 10.12
CA MET A 574 -15.34 -34.52 10.08
C MET A 574 -16.48 -34.08 9.20
N VAL A 575 -17.13 -35.02 8.51
CA VAL A 575 -18.39 -34.78 7.82
C VAL A 575 -19.51 -35.39 8.69
N TYR A 576 -20.51 -34.53 9.00
CA TYR A 576 -21.63 -34.88 9.86
C TYR A 576 -22.93 -34.86 9.09
N SER A 577 -23.87 -35.73 9.47
CA SER A 577 -25.28 -35.54 9.14
C SER A 577 -25.91 -34.50 10.06
N VAL A 578 -26.59 -33.50 9.50
CA VAL A 578 -27.31 -32.48 10.27
C VAL A 578 -28.49 -33.10 10.99
N LYS A 579 -29.12 -34.14 10.41
CA LYS A 579 -30.29 -34.86 10.99
C LYS A 579 -29.87 -35.84 12.07
N GLU A 580 -28.71 -36.45 11.96
CA GLU A 580 -28.18 -37.46 12.87
C GLU A 580 -26.70 -37.12 13.21
N PRO A 581 -26.46 -36.13 14.11
CA PRO A 581 -25.11 -35.61 14.38
C PRO A 581 -24.10 -36.64 14.94
N GLU A 582 -24.58 -37.76 15.46
CA GLU A 582 -23.76 -38.88 15.85
C GLU A 582 -23.16 -39.62 14.65
N LYS A 583 -23.80 -39.55 13.48
CA LYS A 583 -23.26 -40.07 12.21
C LYS A 583 -22.24 -39.10 11.66
N LYS A 584 -20.98 -39.43 11.85
CA LYS A 584 -19.84 -38.65 11.42
C LYS A 584 -18.73 -39.51 10.88
N ILE A 585 -18.16 -39.11 9.75
CA ILE A 585 -17.04 -39.80 9.09
C ILE A 585 -15.88 -38.83 8.93
N ALA A 586 -14.68 -39.30 9.19
CA ALA A 586 -13.49 -38.51 9.02
C ALA A 586 -13.31 -38.09 7.55
N LEU A 587 -13.07 -36.80 7.31
CA LEU A 587 -12.92 -36.22 5.99
C LEU A 587 -11.92 -37.01 5.12
N GLY A 588 -10.74 -37.35 5.65
CA GLY A 588 -9.73 -38.15 4.94
C GLY A 588 -10.19 -39.52 4.47
N LYS A 589 -11.24 -40.15 5.09
CA LYS A 589 -11.80 -41.42 4.58
C LYS A 589 -12.60 -41.18 3.29
N ILE A 590 -13.40 -40.14 3.25
CA ILE A 590 -14.21 -39.76 2.09
C ILE A 590 -13.27 -39.39 0.92
N LEU A 591 -12.24 -38.59 1.20
CA LEU A 591 -11.26 -38.13 0.21
C LEU A 591 -10.46 -39.31 -0.37
N ARG A 592 -10.03 -40.27 0.44
CA ARG A 592 -9.38 -41.49 -0.05
C ARG A 592 -10.31 -42.31 -0.92
N GLY A 593 -11.58 -42.47 -0.53
CA GLY A 593 -12.59 -43.12 -1.36
C GLY A 593 -12.71 -42.46 -2.73
N ALA A 594 -12.76 -41.13 -2.75
CA ALA A 594 -12.84 -40.35 -4.00
C ALA A 594 -11.62 -40.52 -4.92
N HIS A 595 -10.41 -40.70 -4.38
CA HIS A 595 -9.19 -40.86 -5.18
C HIS A 595 -8.92 -42.32 -5.61
N TYR A 596 -9.17 -43.30 -4.75
CA TYR A 596 -8.74 -44.70 -4.96
C TYR A 596 -9.83 -45.65 -5.47
N GLU A 597 -11.12 -45.24 -5.47
CA GLU A 597 -12.19 -46.05 -6.01
C GLU A 597 -12.31 -45.93 -7.52
N LYS A 598 -13.07 -46.84 -8.13
CA LYS A 598 -13.33 -46.85 -9.58
C LYS A 598 -13.92 -45.50 -10.00
N ASN A 599 -13.32 -44.87 -11.04
CA ASN A 599 -13.62 -43.52 -11.51
C ASN A 599 -13.19 -42.39 -10.52
N GLY A 600 -12.05 -42.58 -9.88
CA GLY A 600 -11.44 -41.59 -8.99
C GLY A 600 -11.49 -40.17 -9.54
N THR A 601 -11.71 -39.19 -8.67
CA THR A 601 -11.89 -37.78 -9.06
C THR A 601 -10.89 -36.90 -8.32
N MET A 602 -10.48 -35.83 -9.00
CA MET A 602 -9.64 -34.78 -8.42
C MET A 602 -10.49 -33.76 -7.66
N ILE A 603 -10.08 -33.47 -6.42
CA ILE A 603 -10.81 -32.55 -5.53
C ILE A 603 -10.13 -31.20 -5.55
N MET A 604 -10.55 -30.39 -6.48
CA MET A 604 -10.07 -29.01 -6.67
C MET A 604 -11.13 -28.13 -7.33
N ALA A 605 -11.02 -26.83 -7.11
CA ALA A 605 -11.81 -25.83 -7.81
C ALA A 605 -11.05 -24.51 -7.89
N GLU A 606 -11.46 -23.67 -8.82
CA GLU A 606 -10.93 -22.34 -9.03
C GLU A 606 -12.02 -21.27 -8.93
N ALA A 607 -11.61 -20.06 -8.60
CA ALA A 607 -12.44 -18.88 -8.68
C ALA A 607 -11.60 -17.67 -9.09
N PHE A 608 -12.25 -16.74 -9.77
CA PHE A 608 -11.74 -15.42 -10.04
C PHE A 608 -12.76 -14.41 -9.54
N TYR A 609 -12.38 -13.57 -8.61
CA TYR A 609 -13.22 -12.49 -8.10
C TYR A 609 -12.71 -11.16 -8.64
N ASP A 610 -13.55 -10.46 -9.38
CA ASP A 610 -13.34 -9.10 -9.86
C ASP A 610 -14.55 -8.27 -9.38
N PRO A 611 -14.39 -7.36 -8.42
CA PRO A 611 -15.51 -6.58 -7.92
C PRO A 611 -16.12 -5.71 -9.02
N ASP A 612 -17.44 -5.52 -9.00
CA ASP A 612 -18.23 -4.75 -9.95
C ASP A 612 -18.16 -3.22 -9.70
N ASN A 613 -17.00 -2.74 -9.25
CA ASN A 613 -16.70 -1.32 -9.13
C ASN A 613 -16.41 -0.69 -10.50
N GLU A 614 -16.39 0.65 -10.56
CA GLU A 614 -16.29 1.41 -11.81
C GLU A 614 -14.92 2.08 -11.95
N ASN A 615 -14.41 2.19 -13.18
CA ASN A 615 -13.37 3.16 -13.47
C ASN A 615 -13.94 4.57 -13.36
N LEU A 616 -13.14 5.53 -12.91
CA LEU A 616 -13.55 6.92 -12.94
C LEU A 616 -13.70 7.41 -14.40
N ASP A 617 -14.75 8.18 -14.65
CA ASP A 617 -15.02 8.80 -15.95
C ASP A 617 -14.05 9.97 -16.23
N LYS A 618 -14.26 10.68 -17.32
CA LYS A 618 -13.43 11.85 -17.69
C LYS A 618 -13.55 13.04 -16.74
N GLU A 619 -14.59 13.06 -15.89
CA GLU A 619 -14.81 14.02 -14.83
C GLU A 619 -14.33 13.51 -13.46
N PHE A 620 -13.64 12.37 -13.42
CA PHE A 620 -13.19 11.66 -12.22
C PHE A 620 -14.33 11.23 -11.29
N LYS A 621 -15.50 10.90 -11.84
CA LYS A 621 -16.69 10.42 -11.14
C LYS A 621 -16.92 8.95 -11.46
N GLY A 622 -17.38 8.16 -10.48
CA GLY A 622 -17.68 6.73 -10.60
C GLY A 622 -17.48 6.01 -9.27
N ASN A 623 -18.09 4.85 -9.08
CA ASN A 623 -17.94 4.07 -7.84
C ASN A 623 -16.65 3.24 -7.85
N LEU A 624 -15.53 3.89 -7.53
CA LEU A 624 -14.16 3.36 -7.63
C LEU A 624 -13.93 2.07 -6.82
N SER A 625 -14.58 1.92 -5.68
CA SER A 625 -14.41 0.81 -4.74
C SER A 625 -15.75 0.16 -4.41
N LYS A 626 -15.75 -1.15 -4.18
CA LYS A 626 -16.96 -1.88 -3.76
C LYS A 626 -17.37 -1.58 -2.33
N ALA A 627 -16.42 -1.25 -1.46
CA ALA A 627 -16.63 -0.82 -0.08
C ALA A 627 -15.63 0.28 0.29
N TYR A 628 -16.02 1.14 1.24
CA TYR A 628 -15.16 2.19 1.78
C TYR A 628 -14.91 1.98 3.27
N ALA A 629 -13.65 2.11 3.69
CA ALA A 629 -13.26 2.08 5.09
C ALA A 629 -13.30 3.50 5.68
N TYR A 630 -13.86 3.62 6.86
CA TYR A 630 -13.96 4.85 7.63
C TYR A 630 -13.22 4.73 8.94
N GLY A 631 -12.94 5.84 9.60
CA GLY A 631 -12.33 5.81 10.93
C GLY A 631 -12.11 7.21 11.48
N ALA A 632 -11.72 7.25 12.74
CA ALA A 632 -11.33 8.47 13.43
C ALA A 632 -10.16 8.18 14.38
N HIS A 633 -9.20 9.11 14.42
CA HIS A 633 -8.14 9.10 15.43
C HIS A 633 -8.29 10.29 16.38
N GLY A 634 -7.98 10.05 17.64
CA GLY A 634 -7.94 11.07 18.65
C GLY A 634 -6.65 11.01 19.43
N VAL A 635 -6.09 12.17 19.75
CA VAL A 635 -4.77 12.28 20.34
C VAL A 635 -4.81 13.29 21.49
N GLU A 636 -4.15 12.95 22.59
CA GLU A 636 -3.81 13.89 23.66
C GLU A 636 -2.31 14.14 23.63
N VAL A 637 -1.93 15.41 23.63
CA VAL A 637 -0.52 15.82 23.58
C VAL A 637 -0.16 16.71 24.76
N GLU A 638 1.14 16.70 25.09
CA GLU A 638 1.79 17.69 25.93
C GLU A 638 2.90 18.36 25.14
N VAL A 639 2.88 19.67 25.06
CA VAL A 639 3.87 20.48 24.33
C VAL A 639 4.76 21.22 25.31
N ASP A 640 6.03 20.94 25.26
CA ASP A 640 7.05 21.69 25.99
C ASP A 640 7.28 23.04 25.28
N LYS A 641 6.89 24.12 25.92
CA LYS A 641 6.96 25.48 25.35
C LYS A 641 8.39 26.04 25.27
N GLU A 642 9.33 25.48 25.97
CA GLU A 642 10.74 25.93 25.97
C GLU A 642 11.51 25.29 24.82
N THR A 643 11.19 24.04 24.48
CA THR A 643 11.87 23.26 23.43
C THR A 643 11.06 23.05 22.17
N GLY A 644 9.75 23.24 22.23
CA GLY A 644 8.81 22.92 21.16
C GLY A 644 8.54 21.41 21.00
N LYS A 645 9.06 20.58 21.92
CA LYS A 645 8.87 19.12 21.83
C LYS A 645 7.43 18.75 22.11
N VAL A 646 6.85 17.92 21.26
CA VAL A 646 5.50 17.36 21.37
C VAL A 646 5.59 15.93 21.88
N LYS A 647 4.94 15.64 23.01
CA LYS A 647 4.80 14.30 23.57
C LYS A 647 3.36 13.83 23.43
N ILE A 648 3.16 12.66 22.85
CA ILE A 648 1.86 12.01 22.78
C ILE A 648 1.60 11.29 24.12
N LEU A 649 0.54 11.67 24.80
CA LEU A 649 0.14 11.08 26.08
C LEU A 649 -0.86 9.95 25.91
N ARG A 650 -1.83 10.11 24.98
CA ARG A 650 -2.82 9.09 24.60
C ARG A 650 -3.05 9.14 23.10
N TYR A 651 -3.31 8.00 22.51
CA TYR A 651 -3.64 7.86 21.10
C TYR A 651 -4.72 6.81 20.91
N VAL A 652 -5.89 7.21 20.47
CA VAL A 652 -7.01 6.31 20.16
C VAL A 652 -7.19 6.24 18.67
N ALA A 653 -7.26 5.04 18.10
CA ALA A 653 -7.42 4.80 16.68
C ALA A 653 -8.63 3.89 16.42
N ALA A 654 -9.77 4.48 16.10
CA ALA A 654 -11.01 3.78 15.81
C ALA A 654 -11.18 3.58 14.29
N HIS A 655 -11.42 2.33 13.87
CA HIS A 655 -11.56 1.96 12.47
C HIS A 655 -12.77 1.08 12.22
N ASP A 656 -13.54 1.43 11.22
CA ASP A 656 -14.58 0.60 10.61
C ASP A 656 -13.90 -0.42 9.68
N VAL A 657 -13.91 -1.67 10.11
CA VAL A 657 -13.23 -2.80 9.45
C VAL A 657 -14.18 -3.78 8.77
N GLY A 658 -15.50 -3.46 8.74
CA GLY A 658 -16.52 -4.42 8.37
C GLY A 658 -16.57 -5.55 9.40
N ARG A 659 -15.85 -6.65 9.21
CA ARG A 659 -15.60 -7.72 10.18
C ARG A 659 -14.10 -7.92 10.37
N ALA A 660 -13.66 -8.09 11.60
CA ALA A 660 -12.29 -8.45 11.93
C ALA A 660 -12.05 -9.94 11.69
N ILE A 661 -11.40 -10.31 10.60
CA ILE A 661 -11.04 -11.71 10.31
C ILE A 661 -10.01 -12.22 11.33
N ASN A 662 -8.99 -11.43 11.63
CA ASN A 662 -8.01 -11.70 12.68
C ASN A 662 -7.72 -10.41 13.46
N PRO A 663 -8.32 -10.24 14.64
CA PRO A 663 -8.15 -9.02 15.44
C PRO A 663 -6.68 -8.71 15.78
N MET A 664 -5.85 -9.72 16.05
CA MET A 664 -4.44 -9.52 16.39
C MET A 664 -3.63 -8.92 15.23
N LEU A 665 -3.82 -9.43 14.01
CA LEU A 665 -3.12 -8.91 12.82
C LEU A 665 -3.65 -7.53 12.43
N LEU A 666 -4.94 -7.31 12.61
CA LEU A 666 -5.60 -6.03 12.38
C LEU A 666 -5.07 -4.94 13.31
N GLU A 667 -5.00 -5.21 14.61
CA GLU A 667 -4.38 -4.31 15.60
C GLU A 667 -2.94 -4.00 15.21
N GLY A 668 -2.17 -5.00 14.77
CA GLY A 668 -0.80 -4.82 14.27
C GLY A 668 -0.72 -3.84 13.09
N GLN A 669 -1.72 -3.85 12.17
CA GLN A 669 -1.79 -2.87 11.08
C GLN A 669 -2.10 -1.47 11.60
N ILE A 670 -2.97 -1.33 12.60
CA ILE A 670 -3.33 -0.05 13.23
C ILE A 670 -2.12 0.53 13.96
N TYR A 671 -1.42 -0.26 14.78
CA TYR A 671 -0.21 0.18 15.49
C TYR A 671 0.87 0.68 14.53
N GLY A 672 1.18 -0.13 13.50
CA GLY A 672 2.21 0.23 12.52
C GLY A 672 1.84 1.45 11.68
N ALA A 673 0.56 1.62 11.36
CA ALA A 673 0.08 2.77 10.60
C ALA A 673 0.07 4.05 11.45
N ALA A 674 -0.37 3.99 12.72
CA ALA A 674 -0.34 5.10 13.65
C ALA A 674 1.12 5.56 13.91
N ALA A 675 2.06 4.62 14.14
CA ALA A 675 3.47 4.95 14.32
C ALA A 675 4.05 5.67 13.08
N MET A 676 3.79 5.17 11.87
CA MET A 676 4.19 5.83 10.62
C MET A 676 3.53 7.22 10.49
N GLY A 677 2.27 7.35 10.88
CA GLY A 677 1.54 8.63 10.87
C GLY A 677 2.08 9.65 11.85
N VAL A 678 2.52 9.22 13.05
CA VAL A 678 3.19 10.08 14.03
C VAL A 678 4.56 10.54 13.50
N GLY A 679 5.33 9.62 12.90
CA GLY A 679 6.59 9.98 12.24
C GLY A 679 6.37 11.04 11.15
N TYR A 680 5.39 10.83 10.27
CA TYR A 680 5.00 11.80 9.24
C TYR A 680 4.58 13.16 9.81
N ALA A 681 3.88 13.15 10.95
CA ALA A 681 3.43 14.37 11.61
C ALA A 681 4.54 15.16 12.29
N LEU A 682 5.49 14.49 12.93
CA LEU A 682 6.39 15.13 13.91
C LEU A 682 7.88 15.08 13.55
N THR A 683 8.37 14.02 12.88
CA THR A 683 9.81 13.75 12.84
C THR A 683 10.37 13.44 11.45
N GLU A 684 9.63 12.73 10.60
CA GLU A 684 10.13 12.21 9.34
C GLU A 684 10.20 13.28 8.25
N ARG A 685 11.37 13.44 7.66
CA ARG A 685 11.61 14.33 6.53
C ARG A 685 12.79 13.85 5.71
N LEU A 686 12.59 13.63 4.42
CA LEU A 686 13.69 13.49 3.48
C LEU A 686 14.17 14.89 3.10
N ILE A 687 15.42 15.20 3.41
CA ILE A 687 16.02 16.53 3.16
C ILE A 687 16.64 16.50 1.77
N LEU A 688 16.17 17.36 0.89
CA LEU A 688 16.72 17.56 -0.44
C LEU A 688 17.41 18.92 -0.51
N GLU A 689 18.66 18.93 -0.98
CA GLU A 689 19.39 20.14 -1.35
C GLU A 689 19.72 20.06 -2.85
N LYS A 690 19.12 20.93 -3.64
CA LYS A 690 19.27 20.93 -5.11
C LYS A 690 19.07 19.53 -5.72
N GLY A 691 18.07 18.80 -5.23
CA GLY A 691 17.72 17.46 -5.69
C GLY A 691 18.53 16.32 -5.08
N GLU A 692 19.58 16.58 -4.31
CA GLU A 692 20.36 15.56 -3.61
C GLU A 692 19.76 15.23 -2.24
N VAL A 693 19.72 13.93 -1.89
CA VAL A 693 19.28 13.47 -0.57
C VAL A 693 20.41 13.63 0.43
N MET A 694 20.22 14.50 1.43
CA MET A 694 21.24 14.85 2.43
C MET A 694 21.25 13.96 3.66
N ASN A 695 20.17 13.24 3.94
CA ASN A 695 20.02 12.36 5.12
C ASN A 695 19.67 10.91 4.77
N PRO A 696 20.53 10.19 3.98
CA PRO A 696 20.23 8.88 3.43
C PRO A 696 20.50 7.73 4.43
N ASN A 697 20.12 7.89 5.68
CA ASN A 697 20.35 6.89 6.74
C ASN A 697 19.38 7.07 7.91
N PHE A 698 19.23 6.03 8.75
CA PHE A 698 18.34 6.05 9.92
C PHE A 698 18.82 6.93 11.09
N ARG A 699 20.06 7.41 11.10
CA ARG A 699 20.53 8.35 12.11
C ARG A 699 19.96 9.74 11.88
N ASP A 700 19.89 10.17 10.62
CA ASP A 700 19.53 11.54 10.23
C ASP A 700 18.08 11.63 9.72
N TYR A 701 17.54 10.57 9.13
CA TYR A 701 16.10 10.42 8.89
C TYR A 701 15.44 9.89 10.17
N LYS A 702 14.69 10.73 10.87
CA LYS A 702 14.20 10.49 12.24
C LYS A 702 12.96 9.59 12.27
N LEU A 703 13.15 8.31 11.94
CA LEU A 703 12.13 7.30 12.18
C LEU A 703 11.96 7.10 13.68
N LEU A 704 10.73 6.84 14.15
CA LEU A 704 10.47 6.54 15.57
C LEU A 704 11.26 5.29 16.00
N THR A 705 11.92 5.39 17.14
CA THR A 705 12.66 4.28 17.75
C THR A 705 11.83 3.58 18.82
N ALA A 706 12.32 2.46 19.36
CA ALA A 706 11.66 1.74 20.45
C ALA A 706 11.47 2.60 21.72
N LYS A 707 12.25 3.70 21.88
CA LYS A 707 12.09 4.67 22.98
C LYS A 707 10.97 5.68 22.72
N ASP A 708 10.54 5.82 21.48
CA ASP A 708 9.50 6.76 21.07
C ASP A 708 8.13 6.07 20.95
N VAL A 709 7.97 4.91 21.57
CA VAL A 709 6.72 4.13 21.54
C VAL A 709 5.55 4.98 22.03
N ILE A 710 4.52 5.07 21.17
CA ILE A 710 3.29 5.79 21.46
C ILE A 710 2.24 4.84 22.05
N PRO A 711 1.44 5.28 23.01
CA PRO A 711 0.38 4.45 23.62
C PRO A 711 -0.86 4.41 22.71
N VAL A 712 -0.82 3.63 21.63
CA VAL A 712 -1.97 3.48 20.73
C VAL A 712 -2.99 2.53 21.32
N GLU A 713 -4.24 2.98 21.41
CA GLU A 713 -5.41 2.18 21.77
C GLU A 713 -6.22 1.92 20.49
N PRO A 714 -6.16 0.72 19.89
CA PRO A 714 -6.94 0.39 18.71
C PRO A 714 -8.40 0.10 19.09
N VAL A 715 -9.32 0.63 18.32
CA VAL A 715 -10.74 0.38 18.44
C VAL A 715 -11.27 -0.20 17.15
N ILE A 716 -11.73 -1.46 17.21
CA ILE A 716 -12.28 -2.16 16.07
C ILE A 716 -13.80 -1.95 16.08
N VAL A 717 -14.32 -1.34 15.01
CA VAL A 717 -15.76 -1.15 14.79
C VAL A 717 -16.17 -2.00 13.59
N GLU A 718 -17.22 -2.84 13.78
CA GLU A 718 -17.65 -3.81 12.78
C GLU A 718 -18.98 -3.39 12.16
N SER A 719 -18.95 -2.80 10.95
CA SER A 719 -20.15 -2.39 10.21
C SER A 719 -20.74 -3.47 9.31
N MET A 720 -20.04 -4.59 9.12
CA MET A 720 -20.47 -5.75 8.34
C MET A 720 -20.83 -5.40 6.89
N ASP A 721 -19.84 -5.31 5.99
CA ASP A 721 -20.11 -5.05 4.58
C ASP A 721 -20.53 -6.32 3.84
N GLU A 722 -21.72 -6.31 3.23
CA GLU A 722 -22.30 -7.50 2.57
C GLU A 722 -21.44 -8.02 1.40
N ALA A 723 -20.67 -7.17 0.74
CA ALA A 723 -19.84 -7.56 -0.36
C ALA A 723 -18.46 -8.11 0.07
N GLY A 724 -18.06 -7.91 1.32
CA GLY A 724 -16.79 -8.39 1.85
C GLY A 724 -16.83 -9.86 2.27
N PRO A 725 -15.69 -10.57 2.24
CA PRO A 725 -15.64 -11.95 2.70
C PRO A 725 -15.97 -12.00 4.21
N TYR A 726 -17.05 -12.69 4.56
CA TYR A 726 -17.62 -12.68 5.92
C TYR A 726 -17.94 -11.28 6.48
N GLY A 727 -18.08 -10.28 5.63
CA GLY A 727 -18.37 -8.90 6.02
C GLY A 727 -17.16 -7.99 6.18
N ALA A 728 -15.94 -8.43 5.84
CA ALA A 728 -14.70 -7.70 6.07
C ALA A 728 -14.45 -6.58 5.05
N LYS A 729 -13.78 -5.52 5.49
CA LYS A 729 -13.18 -4.46 4.66
C LYS A 729 -11.64 -4.51 4.74
N GLY A 730 -10.98 -3.96 3.74
CA GLY A 730 -9.52 -3.77 3.75
C GLY A 730 -9.10 -2.58 4.63
N ILE A 731 -8.05 -2.77 5.44
CA ILE A 731 -7.55 -1.77 6.41
C ILE A 731 -6.03 -1.52 6.30
N GLY A 732 -5.40 -1.91 5.20
CA GLY A 732 -3.94 -1.81 5.07
C GLY A 732 -3.38 -0.39 5.14
N GLU A 733 -4.13 0.60 4.68
CA GLU A 733 -3.70 2.00 4.53
C GLU A 733 -4.42 2.99 5.45
N PRO A 734 -5.72 2.81 5.76
CA PRO A 734 -6.51 3.80 6.52
C PRO A 734 -5.87 4.30 7.80
N GLY A 735 -5.24 3.43 8.58
CA GLY A 735 -4.69 3.75 9.90
C GLY A 735 -3.59 4.82 9.94
N LEU A 736 -3.04 5.24 8.78
CA LEU A 736 -2.07 6.34 8.72
C LEU A 736 -2.75 7.70 8.48
N VAL A 737 -3.90 7.68 7.80
CA VAL A 737 -4.50 8.86 7.17
C VAL A 737 -4.81 10.01 8.15
N PRO A 738 -5.47 9.80 9.30
CA PRO A 738 -5.89 10.91 10.17
C PRO A 738 -4.85 11.29 11.23
N SER A 739 -3.70 10.63 11.27
CA SER A 739 -2.70 10.81 12.33
C SER A 739 -2.17 12.25 12.39
N ALA A 740 -1.71 12.79 11.26
CA ALA A 740 -1.12 14.11 11.23
C ALA A 740 -2.12 15.23 11.59
N PRO A 741 -3.35 15.26 11.04
CA PRO A 741 -4.31 16.28 11.44
C PRO A 741 -4.81 16.11 12.86
N ALA A 742 -4.98 14.89 13.40
CA ALA A 742 -5.34 14.70 14.80
C ALA A 742 -4.30 15.31 15.75
N ILE A 743 -3.01 15.09 15.48
CA ILE A 743 -1.91 15.67 16.23
C ILE A 743 -1.86 17.20 16.07
N ALA A 744 -2.04 17.72 14.85
CA ALA A 744 -2.06 19.16 14.59
C ALA A 744 -3.20 19.86 15.34
N ASN A 745 -4.38 19.23 15.39
CA ASN A 745 -5.55 19.73 16.12
C ASN A 745 -5.31 19.68 17.65
N ALA A 746 -4.63 18.65 18.16
CA ALA A 746 -4.23 18.57 19.57
C ALA A 746 -3.20 19.65 19.96
N ILE A 747 -2.21 19.91 19.10
CA ILE A 747 -1.25 21.01 19.30
C ILE A 747 -1.96 22.36 19.28
N TYR A 748 -2.93 22.53 18.38
CA TYR A 748 -3.72 23.75 18.34
C TYR A 748 -4.53 23.94 19.64
N ASP A 749 -5.16 22.91 20.16
CA ASP A 749 -5.90 22.96 21.43
C ASP A 749 -5.00 23.29 22.63
N ALA A 750 -3.74 22.79 22.60
CA ALA A 750 -2.73 23.03 23.63
C ALA A 750 -2.18 24.48 23.63
N LEU A 751 -1.95 25.04 22.44
CA LEU A 751 -1.20 26.29 22.25
C LEU A 751 -2.00 27.44 21.63
N GLY A 752 -3.13 27.14 20.98
CA GLY A 752 -3.86 28.08 20.11
C GLY A 752 -3.03 28.52 18.90
N ILE A 753 -2.15 27.65 18.40
CA ILE A 753 -1.26 27.91 17.26
C ILE A 753 -1.53 26.87 16.18
N ARG A 754 -1.91 27.27 14.96
CA ARG A 754 -2.12 26.40 13.82
C ARG A 754 -0.80 26.17 13.08
N LEU A 755 -0.30 24.93 13.13
CA LEU A 755 0.83 24.49 12.32
C LEU A 755 0.33 23.99 10.96
N LYS A 756 0.88 24.54 9.89
CA LYS A 756 0.39 24.34 8.51
C LYS A 756 1.35 23.56 7.64
N LYS A 757 2.52 23.18 8.19
CA LYS A 757 3.59 22.49 7.47
C LYS A 757 4.06 21.26 8.21
N LEU A 758 4.06 20.09 7.53
CA LEU A 758 4.62 18.85 8.06
C LEU A 758 6.12 18.70 7.71
N PRO A 759 6.89 17.99 8.53
CA PRO A 759 6.58 17.58 9.90
C PRO A 759 6.58 18.78 10.86
N MET A 760 5.79 18.72 11.91
CA MET A 760 5.73 19.71 12.99
C MET A 760 6.88 19.46 14.00
N THR A 761 8.11 19.67 13.53
CA THR A 761 9.31 19.44 14.35
C THR A 761 9.39 20.38 15.55
N PRO A 762 10.16 20.04 16.60
CA PRO A 762 10.35 20.93 17.76
C PRO A 762 10.75 22.35 17.37
N GLU A 763 11.62 22.52 16.38
CA GLU A 763 12.07 23.83 15.91
C GLU A 763 10.91 24.64 15.29
N ARG A 764 10.03 23.99 14.52
CA ARG A 764 8.85 24.66 13.91
C ARG A 764 7.80 25.01 14.96
N VAL A 765 7.56 24.12 15.93
CA VAL A 765 6.67 24.39 17.06
C VAL A 765 7.18 25.55 17.88
N LEU A 766 8.47 25.53 18.27
CA LEU A 766 9.10 26.59 19.05
C LEU A 766 9.10 27.95 18.32
N LYS A 767 9.38 27.92 17.00
CA LYS A 767 9.30 29.14 16.16
C LYS A 767 7.88 29.73 16.20
N ALA A 768 6.86 28.91 16.00
CA ALA A 768 5.47 29.35 16.04
C ALA A 768 5.03 29.88 17.42
N ILE A 769 5.53 29.28 18.51
CA ILE A 769 5.32 29.80 19.88
C ILE A 769 5.92 31.20 20.05
N LYS A 770 7.15 31.42 19.54
CA LYS A 770 7.84 32.73 19.63
C LYS A 770 7.16 33.81 18.75
N GLU A 771 6.65 33.43 17.58
CA GLU A 771 5.95 34.34 16.67
C GLU A 771 4.56 34.75 17.19
N LYS A 772 3.92 33.96 18.05
CA LYS A 772 2.64 34.28 18.70
C LYS A 772 2.80 35.28 19.85
N LYS A 773 3.98 35.34 20.50
CA LYS A 773 4.30 36.33 21.56
C LYS A 773 4.56 37.71 20.96
#